data_0e24767607014c3cb007855c425de21a
#
_entry.id   0e24767607014c3cb007855c425de21a
#
_cell.length_a   1.000
_cell.length_b   1.000
_cell.length_c   1.000
_cell.angle_alpha   90.00
_cell.angle_beta   90.00
_cell.angle_gamma   90.00
#
_symmetry.space_group_name_H-M   'P 1'
#
loop_
_entity.id
_entity.type
_entity.pdbx_description
1 polymer ?
#
loop_
_entity_poly.entity_id
_entity_poly.type
_entity_poly.pdbx_seq_one_letter_code
_entity_poly.pdbx_strand_id
1 'polypeptide(L)'
;MAVISVVMALSRSGEPVAHRVAAALGAQVHGRQGRVDQADAWFGNALDHARDLFAAGIPIVGVCASGILIRAVAPLLADKRSEPPVISISDDGAVVIPLLGGHRGANRMARQIADALGALAAITTAGDVALGVALDVPPPGWRLVNPADAKDAMAGLLAGGGVTVTGDAPWLADLPRGPGLQITCGIAPVRTGPTHLHFAPQRVALGVGCARNCPPDELAALVADMMDRAGIAPGAVACVNTLDLKADEPAVLALAGSLGVPLRLFTAAELEAESPRLQNPSDVVFAEVGCHGVSEGAALAQVGSGGVLHVSKQKSAHATCALGLSPEPLIALKGRPRGRLSVVGIGPGQASWRTPEVSRFVAEAEELVGYGLYLDLLGPLAIGKARSDFPLGGEEDRCRYALEQAGKGLNVALVCSGDAGIYAMAALVFELMDRGPEAMGVSDAARRVEVVCSPGVSALQGAAARAGAPLGHDFCAISLSDLLTPREDILKRLKAASEGDFVIAFYNPVSLRRRTLLAEARDILLQHRPADTPVMLASSLGRPEEHVRYRRLADLNVEEVDMLTVVLVGSSHSRLAMLGEGPRMYTPRGYARKIDGDLRRMGNLPILNNGQIAQQTDGQIAQQKEGQIAHPTGVL
;
A
#
# COMPACT_ATOMS: atom_id res chain seq x y z
N MET A 1 -2.85 -11.13 -6.51
CA MET A 1 -3.11 -12.26 -5.60
C MET A 1 -3.77 -11.76 -4.33
N ALA A 2 -4.52 -12.60 -3.61
CA ALA A 2 -5.06 -12.22 -2.31
C ALA A 2 -3.90 -12.12 -1.29
N VAL A 3 -3.96 -11.14 -0.40
CA VAL A 3 -3.01 -11.03 0.72
C VAL A 3 -3.13 -12.29 1.57
N ILE A 4 -2.01 -12.94 1.87
CA ILE A 4 -1.97 -14.18 2.65
C ILE A 4 -2.45 -13.88 4.07
N SER A 5 -3.39 -14.68 4.59
CA SER A 5 -3.89 -14.55 5.96
C SER A 5 -2.82 -14.97 6.97
N VAL A 6 -2.89 -14.41 8.17
CA VAL A 6 -2.02 -14.80 9.30
C VAL A 6 -2.86 -15.37 10.43
N VAL A 7 -2.43 -16.52 10.95
CA VAL A 7 -3.01 -17.15 12.13
C VAL A 7 -2.13 -16.89 13.35
N MET A 8 -2.63 -16.11 14.30
CA MET A 8 -1.90 -15.77 15.54
C MET A 8 -2.18 -16.80 16.62
N ALA A 9 -1.13 -17.48 17.11
CA ALA A 9 -1.18 -18.37 18.27
C ALA A 9 -0.59 -17.67 19.50
N LEU A 10 -1.36 -17.53 20.57
CA LEU A 10 -0.97 -16.81 21.79
C LEU A 10 -0.62 -17.75 22.96
N SER A 11 -0.96 -19.02 22.86
CA SER A 11 -0.81 -20.03 23.91
C SER A 11 -0.45 -21.39 23.33
N ARG A 12 0.18 -22.26 24.13
CA ARG A 12 0.43 -23.67 23.77
C ARG A 12 -0.86 -24.46 23.57
N SER A 13 -1.92 -24.11 24.32
CA SER A 13 -3.22 -24.80 24.20
C SER A 13 -3.89 -24.53 22.86
N GLY A 14 -3.77 -23.30 22.34
CA GLY A 14 -4.33 -22.90 21.03
C GLY A 14 -3.44 -23.22 19.83
N GLU A 15 -2.18 -23.60 20.03
CA GLU A 15 -1.22 -23.88 18.95
C GLU A 15 -1.70 -24.98 17.98
N PRO A 16 -2.22 -26.14 18.42
CA PRO A 16 -2.74 -27.17 17.50
C PRO A 16 -3.91 -26.68 16.64
N VAL A 17 -4.78 -25.83 17.21
CA VAL A 17 -5.89 -25.21 16.50
C VAL A 17 -5.35 -24.24 15.45
N ALA A 18 -4.35 -23.41 15.80
CA ALA A 18 -3.74 -22.47 14.87
C ALA A 18 -3.14 -23.16 13.64
N HIS A 19 -2.44 -24.27 13.82
CA HIS A 19 -1.88 -25.05 12.71
C HIS A 19 -2.95 -25.69 11.81
N ARG A 20 -4.04 -26.21 12.39
CA ARG A 20 -5.17 -26.73 11.59
C ARG A 20 -5.83 -25.63 10.74
N VAL A 21 -6.04 -24.45 11.34
CA VAL A 21 -6.61 -23.29 10.65
C VAL A 21 -5.67 -22.80 9.54
N ALA A 22 -4.38 -22.71 9.83
CA ALA A 22 -3.38 -22.30 8.84
C ALA A 22 -3.35 -23.25 7.63
N ALA A 23 -3.41 -24.56 7.87
CA ALA A 23 -3.50 -25.56 6.81
C ALA A 23 -4.78 -25.41 5.96
N ALA A 24 -5.93 -25.13 6.59
CA ALA A 24 -7.21 -24.97 5.89
C ALA A 24 -7.27 -23.68 5.04
N LEU A 25 -6.51 -22.63 5.41
CA LEU A 25 -6.48 -21.35 4.73
C LEU A 25 -5.27 -21.16 3.79
N GLY A 26 -4.28 -22.05 3.82
CA GLY A 26 -2.97 -21.81 3.21
C GLY A 26 -2.26 -20.61 3.85
N ALA A 27 -2.42 -20.42 5.16
CA ALA A 27 -1.94 -19.29 5.92
C ALA A 27 -0.68 -19.63 6.73
N GLN A 28 -0.04 -18.60 7.31
CA GLN A 28 1.11 -18.76 8.19
C GLN A 28 0.71 -18.68 9.66
N VAL A 29 1.42 -19.41 10.52
CA VAL A 29 1.26 -19.35 11.97
C VAL A 29 2.29 -18.37 12.55
N HIS A 30 1.82 -17.32 13.19
CA HIS A 30 2.64 -16.39 13.97
C HIS A 30 2.46 -16.68 15.45
N GLY A 31 3.53 -17.09 16.11
CA GLY A 31 3.53 -17.56 17.52
C GLY A 31 4.05 -16.49 18.49
N ARG A 32 3.45 -16.42 19.68
CA ARG A 32 3.95 -15.58 20.76
C ARG A 32 5.20 -16.20 21.39
N GLN A 33 6.30 -15.45 21.40
CA GLN A 33 7.57 -15.88 22.00
C GLN A 33 7.39 -16.36 23.44
N GLY A 34 7.97 -17.53 23.77
CA GLY A 34 7.93 -18.15 25.08
C GLY A 34 6.58 -18.75 25.48
N ARG A 35 5.55 -18.71 24.61
CA ARG A 35 4.22 -19.27 24.87
C ARG A 35 3.69 -20.22 23.81
N VAL A 36 4.38 -20.36 22.71
CA VAL A 36 4.09 -21.25 21.59
C VAL A 36 5.38 -21.98 21.27
N ASP A 37 5.33 -23.23 20.87
CA ASP A 37 6.51 -24.05 20.63
C ASP A 37 6.89 -24.12 19.15
N GLN A 38 5.92 -23.99 18.21
CA GLN A 38 6.16 -24.01 16.76
C GLN A 38 5.39 -22.90 16.06
N ALA A 39 6.07 -22.14 15.21
CA ALA A 39 5.46 -21.09 14.39
C ALA A 39 6.37 -20.74 13.20
N ASP A 40 5.78 -20.19 12.13
CA ASP A 40 6.50 -19.65 10.97
C ASP A 40 7.17 -18.30 11.29
N ALA A 41 6.56 -17.53 12.20
CA ALA A 41 7.07 -16.26 12.69
C ALA A 41 6.84 -16.07 14.18
N TRP A 42 7.65 -15.22 14.81
CA TRP A 42 7.59 -14.95 16.24
C TRP A 42 7.32 -13.47 16.54
N PHE A 43 6.49 -13.20 17.55
CA PHE A 43 6.24 -11.86 18.06
C PHE A 43 6.27 -11.80 19.59
N GLY A 44 6.71 -10.64 20.11
CA GLY A 44 6.75 -10.38 21.56
C GLY A 44 5.44 -9.81 22.12
N ASN A 45 4.87 -8.81 21.45
CA ASN A 45 3.65 -8.12 21.87
C ASN A 45 2.50 -8.41 20.90
N ALA A 46 1.43 -9.02 21.41
CA ALA A 46 0.29 -9.42 20.59
C ALA A 46 -0.53 -8.23 20.05
N LEU A 47 -0.64 -7.13 20.83
CA LEU A 47 -1.40 -5.96 20.41
C LEU A 47 -0.68 -5.22 19.29
N ASP A 48 0.63 -5.01 19.42
CA ASP A 48 1.42 -4.31 18.41
C ASP A 48 1.50 -5.13 17.13
N HIS A 49 1.67 -6.46 17.26
CA HIS A 49 1.70 -7.35 16.11
C HIS A 49 0.37 -7.37 15.34
N ALA A 50 -0.77 -7.47 16.04
CA ALA A 50 -2.08 -7.40 15.40
C ALA A 50 -2.34 -6.03 14.73
N ARG A 51 -1.87 -4.93 15.33
CA ARG A 51 -1.94 -3.59 14.71
C ARG A 51 -1.15 -3.50 13.43
N ASP A 52 0.09 -4.01 13.42
CA ASP A 52 0.94 -4.00 12.23
C ASP A 52 0.29 -4.79 11.08
N LEU A 53 -0.24 -5.99 11.38
CA LEU A 53 -0.94 -6.81 10.39
C LEU A 53 -2.21 -6.12 9.87
N PHE A 54 -3.01 -5.53 10.76
CA PHE A 54 -4.24 -4.82 10.39
C PHE A 54 -3.94 -3.59 9.52
N ALA A 55 -2.95 -2.78 9.92
CA ALA A 55 -2.50 -1.62 9.15
C ALA A 55 -1.95 -2.00 7.77
N ALA A 56 -1.34 -3.18 7.65
CA ALA A 56 -0.88 -3.74 6.39
C ALA A 56 -2.02 -4.31 5.52
N GLY A 57 -3.26 -4.35 6.01
CA GLY A 57 -4.41 -4.93 5.29
C GLY A 57 -4.43 -6.47 5.27
N ILE A 58 -3.65 -7.12 6.14
CA ILE A 58 -3.54 -8.58 6.23
C ILE A 58 -4.73 -9.14 7.02
N PRO A 59 -5.46 -10.14 6.50
CA PRO A 59 -6.48 -10.84 7.27
C PRO A 59 -5.89 -11.53 8.50
N ILE A 60 -6.50 -11.32 9.67
CA ILE A 60 -6.01 -11.83 10.95
C ILE A 60 -6.98 -12.87 11.51
N VAL A 61 -6.46 -14.04 11.84
CA VAL A 61 -7.18 -15.07 12.58
C VAL A 61 -6.44 -15.32 13.90
N GLY A 62 -7.01 -14.87 15.01
CA GLY A 62 -6.39 -15.06 16.33
C GLY A 62 -7.00 -16.21 17.11
N VAL A 63 -6.20 -17.21 17.48
CA VAL A 63 -6.60 -18.21 18.47
C VAL A 63 -6.38 -17.60 19.86
N CYS A 64 -7.39 -16.86 20.31
CA CYS A 64 -7.35 -16.06 21.54
C CYS A 64 -8.71 -15.46 21.87
N ALA A 65 -8.82 -14.88 23.06
CA ALA A 65 -10.01 -14.12 23.45
C ALA A 65 -10.24 -12.91 22.52
N SER A 66 -11.46 -12.74 22.01
CA SER A 66 -11.87 -11.69 21.08
C SER A 66 -11.48 -10.28 21.52
N GLY A 67 -11.55 -10.00 22.83
CA GLY A 67 -11.19 -8.71 23.41
C GLY A 67 -9.72 -8.31 23.20
N ILE A 68 -8.81 -9.24 22.91
CA ILE A 68 -7.40 -8.95 22.57
C ILE A 68 -7.35 -8.31 21.19
N LEU A 69 -7.97 -8.94 20.20
CA LEU A 69 -8.00 -8.42 18.82
C LEU A 69 -8.77 -7.10 18.73
N ILE A 70 -9.94 -7.00 19.39
CA ILE A 70 -10.74 -5.77 19.41
C ILE A 70 -9.89 -4.59 19.93
N ARG A 71 -9.22 -4.75 21.09
CA ARG A 71 -8.37 -3.68 21.66
C ARG A 71 -7.16 -3.36 20.79
N ALA A 72 -6.62 -4.35 20.10
CA ALA A 72 -5.50 -4.13 19.19
C ALA A 72 -5.89 -3.21 18.04
N VAL A 73 -7.01 -3.49 17.35
CA VAL A 73 -7.37 -2.82 16.11
C VAL A 73 -8.27 -1.58 16.31
N ALA A 74 -8.91 -1.43 17.48
CA ALA A 74 -9.82 -0.32 17.76
C ALA A 74 -9.29 1.08 17.40
N PRO A 75 -8.01 1.43 17.65
CA PRO A 75 -7.46 2.73 17.25
C PRO A 75 -7.34 2.94 15.73
N LEU A 76 -7.47 1.87 14.93
CA LEU A 76 -7.26 1.88 13.48
C LEU A 76 -8.58 1.76 12.69
N LEU A 77 -9.72 1.65 13.38
CA LEU A 77 -11.03 1.51 12.74
C LEU A 77 -11.45 2.85 12.13
N ALA A 78 -11.70 2.86 10.82
CA ALA A 78 -12.08 4.06 10.08
C ALA A 78 -13.19 3.79 9.07
N ASP A 79 -13.05 2.80 8.20
CA ASP A 79 -14.02 2.45 7.16
C ASP A 79 -14.16 0.93 7.03
N LYS A 80 -15.34 0.44 7.40
CA LYS A 80 -15.70 -0.99 7.36
C LYS A 80 -15.54 -1.66 5.98
N ARG A 81 -15.46 -0.88 4.89
CA ARG A 81 -15.29 -1.39 3.53
C ARG A 81 -13.83 -1.67 3.19
N SER A 82 -12.91 -0.97 3.84
CA SER A 82 -11.45 -1.12 3.65
C SER A 82 -10.79 -2.02 4.68
N GLU A 83 -11.42 -2.24 5.84
CA GLU A 83 -10.89 -3.03 6.94
C GLU A 83 -10.68 -4.50 6.57
N PRO A 84 -9.51 -5.09 6.87
CA PRO A 84 -9.26 -6.50 6.60
C PRO A 84 -10.10 -7.41 7.52
N PRO A 85 -10.37 -8.67 7.14
CA PRO A 85 -10.97 -9.66 8.01
C PRO A 85 -10.22 -9.83 9.33
N VAL A 86 -10.94 -9.78 10.45
CA VAL A 86 -10.42 -10.11 11.78
C VAL A 86 -11.36 -11.16 12.41
N ILE A 87 -10.80 -12.32 12.70
CA ILE A 87 -11.53 -13.48 13.21
C ILE A 87 -10.89 -13.95 14.52
N SER A 88 -11.68 -14.22 15.52
CA SER A 88 -11.26 -14.84 16.80
C SER A 88 -11.73 -16.29 16.87
N ILE A 89 -10.87 -17.15 17.38
CA ILE A 89 -11.19 -18.57 17.59
C ILE A 89 -10.89 -18.91 19.05
N SER A 90 -11.78 -19.70 19.67
CA SER A 90 -11.53 -20.23 21.02
C SER A 90 -10.33 -21.18 21.04
N ASP A 91 -9.63 -21.28 22.17
CA ASP A 91 -8.40 -22.10 22.32
C ASP A 91 -8.64 -23.58 22.01
N ASP A 92 -9.87 -24.09 22.26
CA ASP A 92 -10.31 -25.45 21.95
C ASP A 92 -10.77 -25.64 20.48
N GLY A 93 -10.85 -24.54 19.71
CA GLY A 93 -11.32 -24.55 18.33
C GLY A 93 -12.82 -24.77 18.15
N ALA A 94 -13.64 -24.68 19.21
CA ALA A 94 -15.06 -24.96 19.15
C ALA A 94 -15.90 -23.83 18.55
N VAL A 95 -15.42 -22.58 18.64
CA VAL A 95 -16.15 -21.38 18.20
C VAL A 95 -15.26 -20.48 17.35
N VAL A 96 -15.78 -20.06 16.19
CA VAL A 96 -15.14 -19.13 15.24
C VAL A 96 -15.97 -17.87 15.13
N ILE A 97 -15.41 -16.73 15.50
CA ILE A 97 -16.12 -15.46 15.64
C ILE A 97 -15.55 -14.44 14.65
N PRO A 98 -16.25 -14.09 13.55
CA PRO A 98 -15.86 -12.97 12.70
C PRO A 98 -16.13 -11.65 13.44
N LEU A 99 -15.07 -10.86 13.68
CA LEU A 99 -15.16 -9.59 14.41
C LEU A 99 -15.30 -8.40 13.46
N LEU A 100 -14.51 -8.36 12.39
CA LEU A 100 -14.43 -7.25 11.43
C LEU A 100 -14.23 -7.77 10.00
N GLY A 101 -14.43 -6.89 9.01
CA GLY A 101 -14.17 -7.20 7.61
C GLY A 101 -15.26 -8.07 6.96
N GLY A 102 -16.51 -7.98 7.42
CA GLY A 102 -17.66 -8.71 6.83
C GLY A 102 -17.76 -8.49 5.32
N HIS A 103 -17.67 -7.24 4.84
CA HIS A 103 -17.66 -6.88 3.42
C HIS A 103 -16.41 -7.36 2.65
N ARG A 104 -15.39 -7.82 3.35
CA ARG A 104 -14.16 -8.38 2.77
C ARG A 104 -14.03 -9.89 2.97
N GLY A 105 -15.13 -10.54 3.29
CA GLY A 105 -15.24 -11.99 3.32
C GLY A 105 -14.96 -12.65 4.67
N ALA A 106 -14.94 -11.90 5.80
CA ALA A 106 -14.72 -12.47 7.13
C ALA A 106 -15.74 -13.58 7.47
N ASN A 107 -17.03 -13.40 7.15
CA ASN A 107 -18.06 -14.39 7.41
C ASN A 107 -17.84 -15.68 6.60
N ARG A 108 -17.45 -15.56 5.32
CA ARG A 108 -17.13 -16.72 4.48
C ARG A 108 -15.89 -17.46 5.00
N MET A 109 -14.85 -16.72 5.38
CA MET A 109 -13.64 -17.29 5.98
C MET A 109 -13.96 -17.98 7.33
N ALA A 110 -14.82 -17.40 8.15
CA ALA A 110 -15.25 -17.99 9.40
C ALA A 110 -16.00 -19.33 9.18
N ARG A 111 -16.88 -19.42 8.17
CA ARG A 111 -17.53 -20.68 7.78
C ARG A 111 -16.49 -21.71 7.32
N GLN A 112 -15.58 -21.35 6.43
CA GLN A 112 -14.52 -22.24 5.95
C GLN A 112 -13.66 -22.80 7.10
N ILE A 113 -13.30 -21.97 8.07
CA ILE A 113 -12.57 -22.39 9.26
C ILE A 113 -13.42 -23.31 10.13
N ALA A 114 -14.69 -22.96 10.37
CA ALA A 114 -15.60 -23.75 11.17
C ALA A 114 -15.82 -25.15 10.58
N ASP A 115 -16.01 -25.24 9.27
CA ASP A 115 -16.12 -26.52 8.56
C ASP A 115 -14.86 -27.38 8.72
N ALA A 116 -13.67 -26.78 8.61
CA ALA A 116 -12.39 -27.48 8.77
C ALA A 116 -12.13 -27.95 10.21
N LEU A 117 -12.66 -27.24 11.20
CA LEU A 117 -12.51 -27.56 12.61
C LEU A 117 -13.64 -28.45 13.16
N GLY A 118 -14.79 -28.55 12.49
CA GLY A 118 -16.03 -29.07 13.05
C GLY A 118 -16.62 -28.17 14.14
N ALA A 119 -16.47 -26.84 13.96
CA ALA A 119 -16.78 -25.81 14.95
C ALA A 119 -18.06 -25.02 14.62
N LEU A 120 -18.51 -24.19 15.55
CA LEU A 120 -19.58 -23.23 15.34
C LEU A 120 -19.03 -21.92 14.77
N ALA A 121 -19.52 -21.48 13.60
CA ALA A 121 -19.31 -20.12 13.10
C ALA A 121 -20.33 -19.18 13.76
N ALA A 122 -19.87 -18.36 14.72
CA ALA A 122 -20.73 -17.41 15.46
C ALA A 122 -20.95 -16.11 14.66
N ILE A 123 -21.61 -16.22 13.52
CA ILE A 123 -21.94 -15.10 12.64
C ILE A 123 -23.17 -14.37 13.18
N THR A 124 -23.11 -13.05 13.27
CA THR A 124 -24.16 -12.21 13.85
C THR A 124 -24.82 -11.25 12.85
N THR A 125 -24.33 -11.16 11.61
CA THR A 125 -24.92 -10.33 10.57
C THR A 125 -26.31 -10.82 10.19
N ALA A 126 -27.31 -9.97 10.32
CA ALA A 126 -28.72 -10.35 10.13
C ALA A 126 -28.99 -11.00 8.76
N GLY A 127 -28.40 -10.49 7.69
CA GLY A 127 -28.50 -11.06 6.34
C GLY A 127 -27.94 -12.48 6.24
N ASP A 128 -26.74 -12.71 6.77
CA ASP A 128 -26.13 -14.04 6.77
C ASP A 128 -26.91 -15.06 7.61
N VAL A 129 -27.47 -14.63 8.76
CA VAL A 129 -28.20 -15.52 9.67
C VAL A 129 -29.60 -15.85 9.14
N ALA A 130 -30.34 -14.82 8.66
CA ALA A 130 -31.72 -15.00 8.23
C ALA A 130 -31.87 -15.48 6.77
N LEU A 131 -30.96 -15.08 5.89
CA LEU A 131 -31.05 -15.31 4.45
C LEU A 131 -30.01 -16.32 3.94
N GLY A 132 -29.01 -16.69 4.74
CA GLY A 132 -27.90 -17.55 4.33
C GLY A 132 -26.93 -16.90 3.33
N VAL A 133 -27.23 -15.70 2.81
CA VAL A 133 -26.44 -14.98 1.81
C VAL A 133 -26.36 -13.50 2.14
N ALA A 134 -25.23 -12.88 1.78
CA ALA A 134 -25.04 -11.44 1.81
C ALA A 134 -25.23 -10.89 0.38
N LEU A 135 -26.34 -10.21 0.11
CA LEU A 135 -26.65 -9.70 -1.24
C LEU A 135 -25.67 -8.61 -1.70
N ASP A 136 -25.05 -7.91 -0.78
CA ASP A 136 -24.03 -6.87 -1.04
C ASP A 136 -22.62 -7.45 -1.31
N VAL A 137 -22.43 -8.75 -1.08
CA VAL A 137 -21.16 -9.46 -1.29
C VAL A 137 -21.40 -10.75 -2.10
N PRO A 138 -21.67 -10.65 -3.42
CA PRO A 138 -21.91 -11.82 -4.26
C PRO A 138 -20.65 -12.71 -4.31
N PRO A 139 -20.80 -14.00 -4.66
CA PRO A 139 -19.66 -14.92 -4.79
C PRO A 139 -18.70 -14.49 -5.90
N PRO A 140 -17.44 -15.01 -5.89
CA PRO A 140 -16.48 -14.76 -6.96
C PRO A 140 -17.06 -15.03 -8.35
N GLY A 141 -16.76 -14.14 -9.31
CA GLY A 141 -17.30 -14.21 -10.68
C GLY A 141 -18.67 -13.56 -10.84
N TRP A 142 -19.22 -12.97 -9.80
CA TRP A 142 -20.46 -12.20 -9.85
C TRP A 142 -20.26 -10.77 -9.37
N ARG A 143 -20.99 -9.84 -9.95
CA ARG A 143 -20.97 -8.43 -9.57
C ARG A 143 -22.38 -7.91 -9.35
N LEU A 144 -22.63 -7.28 -8.21
CA LEU A 144 -23.82 -6.48 -7.98
C LEU A 144 -23.67 -5.14 -8.70
N VAL A 145 -24.55 -4.86 -9.65
CA VAL A 145 -24.48 -3.66 -10.51
C VAL A 145 -24.89 -2.40 -9.75
N ASN A 146 -25.85 -2.53 -8.84
CA ASN A 146 -26.39 -1.44 -8.02
C ASN A 146 -26.16 -1.67 -6.51
N PRO A 147 -24.91 -1.64 -6.02
CA PRO A 147 -24.58 -1.95 -4.63
C PRO A 147 -25.17 -0.96 -3.61
N ALA A 148 -25.51 0.26 -4.02
CA ALA A 148 -26.15 1.24 -3.16
C ALA A 148 -27.53 0.80 -2.68
N ASP A 149 -28.27 0.04 -3.51
CA ASP A 149 -29.63 -0.42 -3.24
C ASP A 149 -29.68 -1.70 -2.39
N ALA A 150 -28.56 -2.40 -2.21
CA ALA A 150 -28.50 -3.70 -1.53
C ALA A 150 -28.99 -3.63 -0.08
N LYS A 151 -28.70 -2.55 0.63
CA LYS A 151 -29.08 -2.37 2.03
C LYS A 151 -30.61 -2.32 2.20
N ASP A 152 -31.29 -1.55 1.37
CA ASP A 152 -32.75 -1.39 1.44
C ASP A 152 -33.46 -2.68 0.98
N ALA A 153 -32.91 -3.33 -0.06
CA ALA A 153 -33.40 -4.63 -0.53
C ALA A 153 -33.28 -5.71 0.58
N MET A 154 -32.15 -5.79 1.28
CA MET A 154 -31.97 -6.72 2.40
C MET A 154 -32.89 -6.39 3.57
N ALA A 155 -33.10 -5.12 3.89
CA ALA A 155 -34.02 -4.71 4.95
C ALA A 155 -35.47 -5.15 4.62
N GLY A 156 -35.91 -5.02 3.37
CA GLY A 156 -37.21 -5.50 2.90
C GLY A 156 -37.40 -7.01 3.06
N LEU A 157 -36.34 -7.82 2.74
CA LEU A 157 -36.40 -9.27 2.94
C LEU A 157 -36.44 -9.65 4.42
N LEU A 158 -35.64 -9.00 5.26
CA LEU A 158 -35.61 -9.23 6.71
C LEU A 158 -36.96 -8.83 7.39
N ALA A 159 -37.70 -7.92 6.78
CA ALA A 159 -39.07 -7.56 7.23
C ALA A 159 -40.14 -8.57 6.78
N GLY A 160 -39.73 -9.69 6.19
CA GLY A 160 -40.69 -10.75 5.74
C GLY A 160 -41.09 -10.64 4.26
N GLY A 161 -40.41 -9.80 3.48
CA GLY A 161 -40.63 -9.73 2.03
C GLY A 161 -40.11 -10.99 1.32
N GLY A 162 -40.68 -11.27 0.13
CA GLY A 162 -40.22 -12.33 -0.74
C GLY A 162 -39.32 -11.83 -1.87
N VAL A 163 -38.71 -12.77 -2.61
CA VAL A 163 -37.92 -12.46 -3.79
C VAL A 163 -38.38 -13.22 -5.02
N THR A 164 -38.38 -12.52 -6.16
CA THR A 164 -38.52 -13.10 -7.49
C THR A 164 -37.16 -13.05 -8.19
N VAL A 165 -36.56 -14.22 -8.47
CA VAL A 165 -35.26 -14.32 -9.15
C VAL A 165 -35.49 -14.70 -10.62
N THR A 166 -34.92 -13.93 -11.53
CA THR A 166 -34.90 -14.18 -12.97
C THR A 166 -33.45 -14.44 -13.42
N GLY A 167 -33.23 -15.49 -14.19
CA GLY A 167 -31.90 -15.95 -14.59
C GLY A 167 -31.35 -17.03 -13.66
N ASP A 168 -30.20 -17.60 -14.04
CA ASP A 168 -29.56 -18.71 -13.33
C ASP A 168 -28.52 -18.20 -12.31
N ALA A 169 -28.79 -18.44 -11.04
CA ALA A 169 -27.92 -18.09 -9.92
C ALA A 169 -28.17 -19.06 -8.75
N PRO A 170 -27.51 -20.25 -8.79
CA PRO A 170 -27.72 -21.29 -7.77
C PRO A 170 -27.51 -20.82 -6.33
N TRP A 171 -26.61 -19.86 -6.11
CA TRP A 171 -26.31 -19.29 -4.79
C TRP A 171 -27.44 -18.44 -4.18
N LEU A 172 -28.51 -18.15 -4.95
CA LEU A 172 -29.74 -17.47 -4.49
C LEU A 172 -30.91 -18.45 -4.31
N ALA A 173 -30.70 -19.75 -4.41
CA ALA A 173 -31.77 -20.76 -4.41
C ALA A 173 -32.59 -20.73 -3.10
N ASP A 174 -31.90 -20.53 -1.98
CA ASP A 174 -32.50 -20.62 -0.62
C ASP A 174 -33.21 -19.35 -0.14
N LEU A 175 -33.21 -18.28 -0.97
CA LEU A 175 -33.93 -17.06 -0.62
C LEU A 175 -35.46 -17.27 -0.56
N PRO A 176 -36.17 -16.61 0.39
CA PRO A 176 -37.62 -16.70 0.52
C PRO A 176 -38.31 -16.23 -0.77
N ARG A 177 -39.06 -17.11 -1.42
CA ARG A 177 -39.76 -16.80 -2.67
C ARG A 177 -41.07 -16.04 -2.39
N GLY A 178 -41.34 -15.04 -3.23
CA GLY A 178 -42.57 -14.24 -3.11
C GLY A 178 -42.44 -12.85 -3.74
N PRO A 179 -43.51 -12.02 -3.64
CA PRO A 179 -43.45 -10.65 -4.11
C PRO A 179 -42.62 -9.76 -3.19
N GLY A 180 -42.07 -8.68 -3.74
CA GLY A 180 -41.30 -7.67 -3.00
C GLY A 180 -40.04 -7.29 -3.74
N LEU A 181 -38.98 -8.05 -3.57
CA LEU A 181 -37.68 -7.81 -4.24
C LEU A 181 -37.64 -8.56 -5.57
N GLN A 182 -37.22 -7.88 -6.62
CA GLN A 182 -36.84 -8.51 -7.88
C GLN A 182 -35.31 -8.66 -7.93
N ILE A 183 -34.81 -9.80 -8.36
CA ILE A 183 -33.41 -10.04 -8.63
C ILE A 183 -33.28 -10.54 -10.06
N THR A 184 -32.56 -9.82 -10.90
CA THR A 184 -32.21 -10.28 -12.24
C THR A 184 -30.74 -10.71 -12.26
N CYS A 185 -30.48 -11.90 -12.76
CA CYS A 185 -29.16 -12.49 -12.94
C CYS A 185 -28.87 -12.64 -14.42
N GLY A 186 -27.91 -11.88 -14.98
CA GLY A 186 -27.63 -11.93 -16.41
C GLY A 186 -26.61 -10.88 -16.87
N ILE A 187 -26.16 -11.01 -18.12
CA ILE A 187 -25.19 -10.09 -18.72
C ILE A 187 -25.83 -8.87 -19.38
N ALA A 188 -27.14 -8.90 -19.61
CA ALA A 188 -27.88 -7.79 -20.23
C ALA A 188 -28.14 -6.65 -19.22
N PRO A 189 -28.16 -5.39 -19.67
CA PRO A 189 -28.49 -4.27 -18.82
C PRO A 189 -29.95 -4.32 -18.36
N VAL A 190 -30.22 -3.98 -17.12
CA VAL A 190 -31.53 -3.98 -16.50
C VAL A 190 -31.75 -2.67 -15.76
N ARG A 191 -32.96 -2.17 -15.75
CA ARG A 191 -33.31 -1.02 -14.90
C ARG A 191 -33.34 -1.47 -13.44
N THR A 192 -32.48 -0.86 -12.63
CA THR A 192 -32.28 -1.20 -11.22
C THR A 192 -32.89 -0.18 -10.28
N GLY A 193 -33.03 -0.54 -9.00
CA GLY A 193 -33.52 0.33 -7.92
C GLY A 193 -33.62 -0.43 -6.59
N PRO A 194 -34.11 0.21 -5.51
CA PRO A 194 -34.18 -0.39 -4.17
C PRO A 194 -34.99 -1.70 -4.09
N THR A 195 -35.93 -1.91 -5.02
CA THR A 195 -36.74 -3.12 -5.13
C THR A 195 -36.29 -4.03 -6.29
N HIS A 196 -35.23 -3.68 -7.00
CA HIS A 196 -34.73 -4.47 -8.12
C HIS A 196 -33.20 -4.49 -8.15
N LEU A 197 -32.60 -5.58 -7.70
CA LEU A 197 -31.16 -5.83 -7.77
C LEU A 197 -30.78 -6.56 -9.06
N HIS A 198 -29.63 -6.17 -9.62
CA HIS A 198 -29.05 -6.83 -10.78
C HIS A 198 -27.68 -7.43 -10.43
N PHE A 199 -27.57 -8.75 -10.55
CA PHE A 199 -26.30 -9.49 -10.43
C PHE A 199 -25.83 -9.90 -11.80
N ALA A 200 -24.71 -9.35 -12.23
CA ALA A 200 -24.10 -9.69 -13.52
C ALA A 200 -23.03 -10.77 -13.31
N PRO A 201 -23.18 -11.95 -13.96
CA PRO A 201 -22.08 -12.92 -14.03
C PRO A 201 -20.96 -12.34 -14.89
N GLN A 202 -19.74 -12.29 -14.35
CA GLN A 202 -18.56 -11.75 -15.02
C GLN A 202 -18.02 -12.73 -16.07
N ARG A 203 -18.73 -12.86 -17.18
CA ARG A 203 -18.47 -13.79 -18.28
C ARG A 203 -17.86 -13.13 -19.51
N VAL A 204 -17.79 -11.80 -19.53
CA VAL A 204 -17.35 -11.02 -20.69
C VAL A 204 -15.88 -10.63 -20.54
N ALA A 205 -15.06 -10.99 -21.53
CA ALA A 205 -13.69 -10.55 -21.68
C ALA A 205 -13.64 -9.41 -22.72
N LEU A 206 -13.27 -8.21 -22.30
CA LEU A 206 -13.11 -7.07 -23.18
C LEU A 206 -11.67 -7.03 -23.71
N GLY A 207 -11.49 -7.28 -25.00
CA GLY A 207 -10.21 -7.12 -25.68
C GLY A 207 -10.10 -5.76 -26.34
N VAL A 208 -8.99 -5.05 -26.13
CA VAL A 208 -8.75 -3.72 -26.68
C VAL A 208 -7.39 -3.60 -27.33
N GLY A 209 -7.28 -2.73 -28.34
CA GLY A 209 -6.05 -2.29 -28.96
C GLY A 209 -6.18 -0.82 -29.33
N CYS A 210 -5.08 -0.08 -29.28
CA CYS A 210 -5.08 1.33 -29.68
C CYS A 210 -3.72 1.78 -30.21
N ALA A 211 -3.69 2.91 -30.91
CA ALA A 211 -2.45 3.61 -31.21
C ALA A 211 -1.77 4.09 -29.91
N ARG A 212 -0.47 4.37 -29.97
CA ARG A 212 0.23 4.99 -28.84
C ARG A 212 -0.33 6.41 -28.61
N ASN A 213 -0.57 6.78 -27.34
CA ASN A 213 -1.19 8.04 -26.93
C ASN A 213 -2.63 8.22 -27.45
N CYS A 214 -3.38 7.16 -27.63
CA CYS A 214 -4.81 7.23 -27.93
C CYS A 214 -5.54 8.04 -26.84
N PRO A 215 -6.43 8.98 -27.20
CA PRO A 215 -7.23 9.69 -26.22
C PRO A 215 -8.08 8.71 -25.38
N PRO A 216 -8.03 8.78 -24.03
CA PRO A 216 -8.80 7.88 -23.18
C PRO A 216 -10.29 7.87 -23.47
N ASP A 217 -10.87 9.05 -23.73
CA ASP A 217 -12.31 9.21 -24.03
C ASP A 217 -12.70 8.53 -25.34
N GLU A 218 -11.80 8.47 -26.35
CA GLU A 218 -12.07 7.79 -27.62
C GLU A 218 -12.26 6.28 -27.41
N LEU A 219 -11.34 5.64 -26.67
CA LEU A 219 -11.44 4.21 -26.37
C LEU A 219 -12.66 3.92 -25.50
N ALA A 220 -12.90 4.76 -24.48
CA ALA A 220 -14.06 4.60 -23.58
C ALA A 220 -15.40 4.72 -24.34
N ALA A 221 -15.53 5.70 -25.23
CA ALA A 221 -16.74 5.91 -26.05
C ALA A 221 -16.95 4.75 -27.03
N LEU A 222 -15.87 4.25 -27.68
CA LEU A 222 -15.96 3.10 -28.58
C LEU A 222 -16.46 1.84 -27.84
N VAL A 223 -15.93 1.59 -26.64
CA VAL A 223 -16.33 0.43 -25.82
C VAL A 223 -17.78 0.58 -25.34
N ALA A 224 -18.16 1.76 -24.87
CA ALA A 224 -19.53 2.00 -24.40
C ALA A 224 -20.57 1.78 -25.52
N ASP A 225 -20.32 2.34 -26.70
CA ASP A 225 -21.19 2.15 -27.89
C ASP A 225 -21.27 0.68 -28.33
N MET A 226 -20.14 -0.05 -28.31
CA MET A 226 -20.13 -1.47 -28.62
C MET A 226 -20.96 -2.28 -27.60
N MET A 227 -20.79 -2.02 -26.30
CA MET A 227 -21.50 -2.74 -25.24
C MET A 227 -23.00 -2.45 -25.28
N ASP A 228 -23.40 -1.19 -25.52
CA ASP A 228 -24.80 -0.79 -25.64
C ASP A 228 -25.47 -1.51 -26.81
N ARG A 229 -24.86 -1.51 -28.00
CA ARG A 229 -25.37 -2.23 -29.16
C ARG A 229 -25.43 -3.74 -28.96
N ALA A 230 -24.50 -4.30 -28.21
CA ALA A 230 -24.48 -5.73 -27.89
C ALA A 230 -25.44 -6.11 -26.75
N GLY A 231 -26.05 -5.14 -26.08
CA GLY A 231 -26.89 -5.38 -24.90
C GLY A 231 -26.12 -6.00 -23.74
N ILE A 232 -24.89 -5.54 -23.49
CA ILE A 232 -24.01 -6.05 -22.42
C ILE A 232 -23.88 -5.00 -21.30
N ALA A 233 -24.23 -5.39 -20.10
CA ALA A 233 -24.06 -4.53 -18.92
C ALA A 233 -22.56 -4.40 -18.54
N PRO A 234 -22.06 -3.22 -18.17
CA PRO A 234 -20.67 -3.04 -17.72
C PRO A 234 -20.26 -3.96 -16.56
N GLY A 235 -21.20 -4.32 -15.69
CA GLY A 235 -20.98 -5.26 -14.59
C GLY A 235 -20.64 -6.69 -15.03
N ALA A 236 -20.98 -7.07 -16.26
CA ALA A 236 -20.68 -8.41 -16.82
C ALA A 236 -19.22 -8.55 -17.32
N VAL A 237 -18.49 -7.43 -17.45
CA VAL A 237 -17.06 -7.44 -17.85
C VAL A 237 -16.23 -7.94 -16.69
N ALA A 238 -15.43 -8.99 -16.92
CA ALA A 238 -14.53 -9.57 -15.94
C ALA A 238 -13.15 -8.87 -15.92
N CYS A 239 -12.65 -8.49 -17.10
CA CYS A 239 -11.33 -7.88 -17.25
C CYS A 239 -11.21 -7.15 -18.58
N VAL A 240 -10.28 -6.21 -18.66
CA VAL A 240 -9.76 -5.60 -19.88
C VAL A 240 -8.51 -6.36 -20.30
N ASN A 241 -8.39 -6.71 -21.58
CA ASN A 241 -7.32 -7.54 -22.11
C ASN A 241 -6.65 -6.84 -23.29
N THR A 242 -5.32 -6.88 -23.36
CA THR A 242 -4.57 -6.26 -24.46
C THR A 242 -3.20 -6.89 -24.63
N LEU A 243 -2.47 -6.46 -25.67
CA LEU A 243 -1.07 -6.79 -25.89
C LEU A 243 -0.18 -6.14 -24.82
N ASP A 244 0.86 -6.81 -24.36
CA ASP A 244 1.78 -6.35 -23.32
C ASP A 244 2.55 -5.06 -23.68
N LEU A 245 2.71 -4.75 -24.95
CA LEU A 245 3.21 -3.46 -25.43
C LEU A 245 2.33 -2.26 -25.02
N LYS A 246 1.10 -2.50 -24.56
CA LYS A 246 0.13 -1.50 -24.10
C LYS A 246 -0.05 -1.45 -22.58
N ALA A 247 0.87 -2.06 -21.83
CA ALA A 247 0.79 -2.13 -20.37
C ALA A 247 0.78 -0.76 -19.69
N ASP A 248 1.40 0.25 -20.31
CA ASP A 248 1.52 1.62 -19.82
C ASP A 248 0.63 2.62 -20.59
N GLU A 249 -0.23 2.16 -21.48
CA GLU A 249 -1.07 3.02 -22.31
C GLU A 249 -2.19 3.69 -21.47
N PRO A 250 -2.22 5.04 -21.36
CA PRO A 250 -3.17 5.73 -20.49
C PRO A 250 -4.64 5.41 -20.80
N ALA A 251 -5.00 5.28 -22.08
CA ALA A 251 -6.37 4.96 -22.49
C ALA A 251 -6.83 3.58 -21.97
N VAL A 252 -5.94 2.59 -22.00
CA VAL A 252 -6.23 1.22 -21.53
C VAL A 252 -6.34 1.19 -20.00
N LEU A 253 -5.42 1.88 -19.32
CA LEU A 253 -5.42 2.00 -17.86
C LEU A 253 -6.67 2.72 -17.34
N ALA A 254 -7.04 3.84 -17.97
CA ALA A 254 -8.23 4.60 -17.62
C ALA A 254 -9.51 3.76 -17.83
N LEU A 255 -9.60 3.00 -18.93
CA LEU A 255 -10.74 2.13 -19.21
C LEU A 255 -10.88 1.03 -18.15
N ALA A 256 -9.79 0.33 -17.81
CA ALA A 256 -9.80 -0.70 -16.78
C ALA A 256 -10.21 -0.11 -15.40
N GLY A 257 -9.69 1.07 -15.07
CA GLY A 257 -10.06 1.81 -13.86
C GLY A 257 -11.53 2.22 -13.81
N SER A 258 -12.08 2.76 -14.89
CA SER A 258 -13.50 3.18 -14.97
C SER A 258 -14.48 2.01 -14.86
N LEU A 259 -14.12 0.85 -15.43
CA LEU A 259 -14.91 -0.37 -15.29
C LEU A 259 -14.71 -1.06 -13.94
N GLY A 260 -13.66 -0.69 -13.18
CA GLY A 260 -13.28 -1.30 -11.91
C GLY A 260 -12.95 -2.79 -12.08
N VAL A 261 -12.21 -3.15 -13.14
CA VAL A 261 -11.80 -4.51 -13.47
C VAL A 261 -10.29 -4.60 -13.72
N PRO A 262 -9.65 -5.76 -13.49
CA PRO A 262 -8.24 -5.92 -13.73
C PRO A 262 -7.87 -5.83 -15.21
N LEU A 263 -6.69 -5.25 -15.49
CA LEU A 263 -6.03 -5.32 -16.79
C LEU A 263 -5.22 -6.61 -16.88
N ARG A 264 -5.37 -7.32 -18.00
CA ARG A 264 -4.62 -8.55 -18.33
C ARG A 264 -3.85 -8.36 -19.63
N LEU A 265 -2.60 -8.75 -19.63
CA LEU A 265 -1.64 -8.56 -20.69
C LEU A 265 -1.27 -9.91 -21.30
N PHE A 266 -1.21 -9.95 -22.60
CA PHE A 266 -0.81 -11.11 -23.37
C PHE A 266 0.38 -10.76 -24.25
N THR A 267 1.26 -11.71 -24.50
CA THR A 267 2.34 -11.58 -25.47
C THR A 267 1.79 -11.68 -26.91
N ALA A 268 2.56 -11.19 -27.87
CA ALA A 268 2.19 -11.34 -29.30
C ALA A 268 1.99 -12.79 -29.68
N ALA A 269 2.83 -13.72 -29.20
CA ALA A 269 2.72 -15.15 -29.47
C ALA A 269 1.44 -15.77 -28.90
N GLU A 270 1.00 -15.38 -27.70
CA GLU A 270 -0.27 -15.84 -27.14
C GLU A 270 -1.47 -15.35 -27.95
N LEU A 271 -1.42 -14.10 -28.43
CA LEU A 271 -2.48 -13.56 -29.31
C LEU A 271 -2.47 -14.18 -30.69
N GLU A 272 -1.29 -14.47 -31.23
CA GLU A 272 -1.15 -15.14 -32.55
C GLU A 272 -1.68 -16.56 -32.51
N ALA A 273 -1.58 -17.26 -31.39
CA ALA A 273 -2.19 -18.59 -31.24
C ALA A 273 -3.72 -18.59 -31.44
N GLU A 274 -4.37 -17.44 -31.29
CA GLU A 274 -5.81 -17.26 -31.52
C GLU A 274 -6.15 -16.89 -33.00
N SER A 275 -5.16 -16.71 -33.88
CA SER A 275 -5.36 -16.34 -35.29
C SER A 275 -6.39 -17.17 -36.03
N PRO A 276 -6.49 -18.53 -35.86
CA PRO A 276 -7.52 -19.32 -36.52
C PRO A 276 -8.96 -18.97 -36.12
N ARG A 277 -9.15 -18.24 -35.01
CA ARG A 277 -10.46 -17.86 -34.46
C ARG A 277 -10.82 -16.41 -34.71
N LEU A 278 -9.89 -15.59 -35.26
CA LEU A 278 -10.12 -14.18 -35.56
C LEU A 278 -11.12 -14.06 -36.73
N GLN A 279 -12.02 -13.08 -36.61
CA GLN A 279 -12.92 -12.70 -37.71
C GLN A 279 -12.33 -11.60 -38.60
N ASN A 280 -11.43 -10.78 -38.03
CA ASN A 280 -10.80 -9.67 -38.73
C ASN A 280 -9.27 -9.69 -38.60
N PRO A 281 -8.57 -10.69 -39.10
CA PRO A 281 -7.11 -10.74 -39.09
C PRO A 281 -6.52 -9.61 -39.96
N SER A 282 -5.30 -9.16 -39.65
CA SER A 282 -4.63 -8.04 -40.32
C SER A 282 -3.13 -8.25 -40.42
N ASP A 283 -2.63 -8.40 -41.66
CA ASP A 283 -1.19 -8.48 -41.93
C ASP A 283 -0.43 -7.23 -41.54
N VAL A 284 -1.09 -6.05 -41.59
CA VAL A 284 -0.50 -4.77 -41.16
C VAL A 284 -0.20 -4.81 -39.65
N VAL A 285 -1.14 -5.30 -38.86
CA VAL A 285 -0.96 -5.45 -37.42
C VAL A 285 0.10 -6.51 -37.12
N PHE A 286 0.13 -7.60 -37.86
CA PHE A 286 1.17 -8.62 -37.71
C PHE A 286 2.57 -8.06 -37.96
N ALA A 287 2.74 -7.27 -39.01
CA ALA A 287 4.03 -6.63 -39.32
C ALA A 287 4.51 -5.68 -38.24
N GLU A 288 3.58 -5.03 -37.53
CA GLU A 288 3.91 -4.08 -36.46
C GLU A 288 4.17 -4.72 -35.08
N VAL A 289 3.38 -5.75 -34.71
CA VAL A 289 3.37 -6.26 -33.34
C VAL A 289 3.46 -7.78 -33.21
N GLY A 290 3.55 -8.51 -34.34
CA GLY A 290 3.75 -9.96 -34.36
C GLY A 290 2.50 -10.79 -34.06
N CYS A 291 1.30 -10.21 -34.17
CA CYS A 291 0.04 -10.95 -34.14
C CYS A 291 -0.99 -10.33 -35.09
N HIS A 292 -1.87 -11.17 -35.68
CA HIS A 292 -2.84 -10.71 -36.67
C HIS A 292 -4.05 -9.97 -36.09
N GLY A 293 -4.21 -9.92 -34.77
CA GLY A 293 -5.32 -9.20 -34.13
C GLY A 293 -5.19 -9.04 -32.65
N VAL A 294 -5.07 -7.80 -32.17
CA VAL A 294 -4.91 -7.50 -30.73
C VAL A 294 -6.24 -7.62 -30.00
N SER A 295 -7.29 -6.88 -30.39
CA SER A 295 -8.55 -6.83 -29.64
C SER A 295 -9.30 -8.17 -29.64
N GLU A 296 -9.47 -8.78 -30.81
CA GLU A 296 -10.12 -10.11 -30.90
C GLU A 296 -9.26 -11.20 -30.26
N GLY A 297 -7.93 -11.23 -30.54
CA GLY A 297 -7.00 -12.18 -29.96
C GLY A 297 -6.99 -12.14 -28.43
N ALA A 298 -6.94 -10.94 -27.84
CA ALA A 298 -6.95 -10.78 -26.38
C ALA A 298 -8.27 -11.19 -25.72
N ALA A 299 -9.41 -10.90 -26.38
CA ALA A 299 -10.71 -11.38 -25.92
C ALA A 299 -10.82 -12.92 -25.97
N LEU A 300 -10.37 -13.52 -27.07
CA LEU A 300 -10.40 -14.98 -27.29
C LEU A 300 -9.42 -15.72 -26.38
N ALA A 301 -8.19 -15.22 -26.22
CA ALA A 301 -7.20 -15.79 -25.32
C ALA A 301 -7.71 -15.85 -23.88
N GLN A 302 -8.40 -14.80 -23.43
CA GLN A 302 -8.99 -14.76 -22.09
C GLN A 302 -10.08 -15.79 -21.89
N VAL A 303 -11.05 -15.88 -22.82
CA VAL A 303 -12.16 -16.85 -22.68
C VAL A 303 -11.75 -18.29 -23.01
N GLY A 304 -10.66 -18.47 -23.76
CA GLY A 304 -10.12 -19.78 -24.13
C GLY A 304 -10.97 -20.56 -25.14
N SER A 305 -10.68 -21.84 -25.28
CA SER A 305 -11.31 -22.70 -26.31
C SER A 305 -12.81 -22.93 -26.10
N GLY A 306 -13.29 -22.86 -24.86
CA GLY A 306 -14.72 -23.02 -24.55
C GLY A 306 -15.55 -21.74 -24.75
N GLY A 307 -14.90 -20.59 -24.90
CA GLY A 307 -15.57 -19.31 -25.16
C GLY A 307 -15.67 -18.96 -26.64
N VAL A 308 -16.45 -17.95 -26.95
CA VAL A 308 -16.68 -17.48 -28.33
C VAL A 308 -16.37 -15.99 -28.46
N LEU A 309 -16.03 -15.56 -29.69
CA LEU A 309 -16.02 -14.14 -30.03
C LEU A 309 -17.47 -13.66 -30.16
N HIS A 310 -17.95 -12.94 -29.19
CA HIS A 310 -19.34 -12.49 -29.11
C HIS A 310 -19.59 -11.24 -29.96
N VAL A 311 -18.66 -10.29 -29.92
CA VAL A 311 -18.64 -9.12 -30.80
C VAL A 311 -17.27 -9.03 -31.44
N SER A 312 -17.24 -9.05 -32.77
CA SER A 312 -16.03 -8.89 -33.57
C SER A 312 -15.49 -7.46 -33.49
N LYS A 313 -14.27 -7.26 -33.93
CA LYS A 313 -13.55 -6.01 -33.88
C LYS A 313 -14.37 -4.81 -34.32
N GLN A 314 -14.62 -3.89 -33.40
CA GLN A 314 -15.08 -2.55 -33.65
C GLN A 314 -13.89 -1.59 -33.66
N LYS A 315 -13.97 -0.51 -34.43
CA LYS A 315 -12.85 0.45 -34.57
C LYS A 315 -13.31 1.88 -34.58
N SER A 316 -12.49 2.77 -34.06
CA SER A 316 -12.52 4.22 -34.23
C SER A 316 -11.29 4.69 -35.02
N ALA A 317 -10.93 5.96 -34.94
CA ALA A 317 -9.73 6.49 -35.58
C ALA A 317 -8.43 5.86 -35.01
N HIS A 318 -8.35 5.73 -33.67
CA HIS A 318 -7.14 5.31 -32.98
C HIS A 318 -7.33 4.07 -32.07
N ALA A 319 -8.53 3.53 -31.97
CA ALA A 319 -8.81 2.41 -31.06
C ALA A 319 -9.58 1.29 -31.71
N THR A 320 -9.43 0.08 -31.15
CA THR A 320 -10.21 -1.11 -31.48
C THR A 320 -10.67 -1.82 -30.23
N CYS A 321 -11.85 -2.43 -30.26
CA CYS A 321 -12.34 -3.28 -29.20
C CYS A 321 -13.10 -4.48 -29.73
N ALA A 322 -13.20 -5.55 -28.93
CA ALA A 322 -13.94 -6.77 -29.22
C ALA A 322 -14.41 -7.42 -27.90
N LEU A 323 -15.46 -8.24 -27.94
CA LEU A 323 -15.96 -8.97 -26.78
C LEU A 323 -15.85 -10.47 -26.97
N GLY A 324 -15.21 -11.13 -26.02
CA GLY A 324 -15.28 -12.58 -25.84
C GLY A 324 -16.33 -12.93 -24.78
N LEU A 325 -17.05 -14.02 -24.98
CA LEU A 325 -18.03 -14.53 -24.02
C LEU A 325 -17.66 -15.95 -23.58
N SER A 326 -17.51 -16.08 -22.26
CA SER A 326 -17.27 -17.38 -21.61
C SER A 326 -18.61 -18.07 -21.29
N PRO A 327 -18.71 -19.41 -21.38
CA PRO A 327 -19.88 -20.13 -20.89
C PRO A 327 -20.09 -19.96 -19.39
N GLU A 328 -19.02 -19.83 -18.61
CA GLU A 328 -19.03 -19.69 -17.16
C GLU A 328 -18.37 -18.38 -16.72
N PRO A 329 -18.64 -17.89 -15.48
CA PRO A 329 -17.94 -16.74 -14.92
C PRO A 329 -16.42 -16.92 -14.91
N LEU A 330 -15.69 -15.88 -15.31
CA LEU A 330 -14.24 -15.85 -15.37
C LEU A 330 -13.65 -15.56 -13.98
N ILE A 331 -13.45 -16.59 -13.17
CA ILE A 331 -12.89 -16.48 -11.81
C ILE A 331 -11.36 -16.47 -11.89
N ALA A 332 -10.77 -17.39 -12.67
CA ALA A 332 -9.33 -17.47 -12.91
C ALA A 332 -8.99 -16.77 -14.24
N LEU A 333 -8.40 -15.58 -14.14
CA LEU A 333 -8.04 -14.79 -15.31
C LEU A 333 -6.71 -15.24 -15.90
N LYS A 334 -6.68 -15.39 -17.22
CA LYS A 334 -5.46 -15.67 -17.99
C LYS A 334 -4.66 -14.39 -18.27
N GLY A 335 -3.53 -14.54 -18.95
CA GLY A 335 -2.59 -13.45 -19.18
C GLY A 335 -1.93 -12.98 -17.88
N ARG A 336 -0.97 -12.08 -17.94
CA ARG A 336 -0.30 -11.52 -16.77
C ARG A 336 -0.90 -10.17 -16.36
N PRO A 337 -0.88 -9.79 -15.07
CA PRO A 337 -1.19 -8.43 -14.67
C PRO A 337 -0.10 -7.47 -15.16
N ARG A 338 -0.36 -6.15 -15.13
CA ARG A 338 0.70 -5.15 -15.16
C ARG A 338 1.50 -5.28 -13.88
N GLY A 339 2.81 -5.41 -14.00
CA GLY A 339 3.65 -5.49 -12.82
C GLY A 339 3.78 -4.13 -12.12
N ARG A 340 4.11 -4.19 -10.84
CA ARG A 340 4.27 -3.02 -9.98
C ARG A 340 5.57 -3.10 -9.20
N LEU A 341 6.32 -2.00 -9.20
CA LEU A 341 7.45 -1.80 -8.31
C LEU A 341 7.09 -0.77 -7.25
N SER A 342 7.00 -1.19 -6.00
CA SER A 342 6.83 -0.32 -4.84
C SER A 342 8.19 -0.04 -4.22
N VAL A 343 8.69 1.20 -4.34
CA VAL A 343 9.94 1.65 -3.73
C VAL A 343 9.62 2.22 -2.37
N VAL A 344 9.98 1.51 -1.31
CA VAL A 344 9.46 1.76 0.04
C VAL A 344 10.54 2.12 1.04
N GLY A 345 10.35 3.22 1.78
CA GLY A 345 11.17 3.63 2.91
C GLY A 345 10.62 3.08 4.22
N ILE A 346 11.33 2.14 4.86
CA ILE A 346 10.83 1.47 6.06
C ILE A 346 11.16 2.21 7.38
N GLY A 347 11.71 3.41 7.30
CA GLY A 347 12.28 4.08 8.46
C GLY A 347 13.67 3.54 8.84
N PRO A 348 14.33 4.12 9.85
CA PRO A 348 15.70 3.76 10.20
C PRO A 348 15.84 2.46 11.00
N GLY A 349 14.75 1.93 11.60
CA GLY A 349 14.85 0.69 12.35
C GLY A 349 13.57 0.17 12.99
N GLN A 350 12.85 1.00 13.76
CA GLN A 350 11.69 0.52 14.51
C GLN A 350 10.40 0.47 13.68
N ALA A 351 9.57 -0.55 13.90
CA ALA A 351 8.31 -0.76 13.18
C ALA A 351 7.32 0.42 13.34
N SER A 352 7.30 1.10 14.49
CA SER A 352 6.42 2.26 14.74
C SER A 352 6.77 3.50 13.89
N TRP A 353 7.93 3.52 13.23
CA TRP A 353 8.32 4.56 12.27
C TRP A 353 8.07 4.16 10.82
N ARG A 354 7.57 2.97 10.57
CA ARG A 354 7.12 2.53 9.26
C ARG A 354 5.68 3.02 9.03
N THR A 355 5.44 3.64 7.89
CA THR A 355 4.09 4.12 7.56
C THR A 355 3.13 2.95 7.28
N PRO A 356 1.81 3.10 7.53
CA PRO A 356 0.81 2.10 7.16
C PRO A 356 0.82 1.79 5.66
N GLU A 357 1.08 2.78 4.82
CA GLU A 357 1.17 2.62 3.37
C GLU A 357 2.32 1.69 2.97
N VAL A 358 3.52 1.87 3.56
CA VAL A 358 4.66 0.98 3.37
C VAL A 358 4.34 -0.45 3.81
N SER A 359 3.70 -0.60 4.98
CA SER A 359 3.28 -1.92 5.48
C SER A 359 2.32 -2.62 4.50
N ARG A 360 1.37 -1.87 3.92
CA ARG A 360 0.45 -2.39 2.89
C ARG A 360 1.20 -2.79 1.61
N PHE A 361 2.11 -1.96 1.10
CA PHE A 361 2.89 -2.30 -0.11
C PHE A 361 3.76 -3.53 0.10
N VAL A 362 4.37 -3.68 1.28
CA VAL A 362 5.11 -4.90 1.65
C VAL A 362 4.16 -6.10 1.73
N ALA A 363 2.96 -5.94 2.31
CA ALA A 363 1.98 -7.02 2.40
C ALA A 363 1.45 -7.46 1.02
N GLU A 364 1.22 -6.52 0.11
CA GLU A 364 0.77 -6.78 -1.26
C GLU A 364 1.87 -7.36 -2.17
N ALA A 365 3.15 -7.17 -1.83
CA ALA A 365 4.26 -7.65 -2.65
C ALA A 365 4.34 -9.18 -2.68
N GLU A 366 4.66 -9.72 -3.85
CA GLU A 366 4.95 -11.14 -4.08
C GLU A 366 6.43 -11.42 -3.82
N GLU A 367 7.28 -10.43 -4.08
CA GLU A 367 8.72 -10.51 -3.86
C GLU A 367 9.25 -9.25 -3.16
N LEU A 368 10.13 -9.45 -2.19
CA LEU A 368 10.85 -8.41 -1.47
C LEU A 368 12.29 -8.39 -1.95
N VAL A 369 12.73 -7.23 -2.42
CA VAL A 369 14.10 -7.01 -2.91
C VAL A 369 14.76 -5.96 -2.03
N GLY A 370 15.97 -6.24 -1.52
CA GLY A 370 16.63 -5.29 -0.63
C GLY A 370 18.02 -5.72 -0.17
N TYR A 371 18.62 -4.89 0.69
CA TYR A 371 19.77 -5.31 1.49
C TYR A 371 19.26 -6.20 2.64
N GLY A 372 19.90 -7.35 2.89
CA GLY A 372 19.41 -8.36 3.83
C GLY A 372 19.01 -7.80 5.18
N LEU A 373 19.86 -6.95 5.78
CA LEU A 373 19.55 -6.29 7.05
C LEU A 373 18.22 -5.48 7.01
N TYR A 374 17.90 -4.84 5.88
CA TYR A 374 16.65 -4.05 5.78
C TYR A 374 15.43 -4.96 5.62
N LEU A 375 15.59 -6.08 4.94
CA LEU A 375 14.55 -7.09 4.83
C LEU A 375 14.27 -7.75 6.19
N ASP A 376 15.31 -7.96 7.01
CA ASP A 376 15.16 -8.50 8.38
C ASP A 376 14.38 -7.55 9.30
N LEU A 377 14.52 -6.22 9.12
CA LEU A 377 13.76 -5.21 9.87
C LEU A 377 12.25 -5.21 9.58
N LEU A 378 11.81 -5.84 8.50
CA LEU A 378 10.38 -6.03 8.23
C LEU A 378 9.75 -7.06 9.19
N GLY A 379 10.57 -7.94 9.77
CA GLY A 379 10.13 -8.96 10.70
C GLY A 379 9.02 -9.84 10.11
N PRO A 380 7.90 -10.02 10.83
CA PRO A 380 6.81 -10.90 10.38
C PRO A 380 6.20 -10.56 9.04
N LEU A 381 6.28 -9.31 8.56
CA LEU A 381 5.73 -8.91 7.25
C LEU A 381 6.52 -9.50 6.07
N ALA A 382 7.76 -9.93 6.26
CA ALA A 382 8.59 -10.53 5.23
C ALA A 382 8.36 -12.05 5.07
N ILE A 383 7.70 -12.69 6.02
CA ILE A 383 7.55 -14.14 6.05
C ILE A 383 6.60 -14.63 4.97
N GLY A 384 6.94 -15.76 4.32
CA GLY A 384 6.17 -16.35 3.23
C GLY A 384 6.23 -15.63 1.89
N LYS A 385 7.05 -14.59 1.78
CA LYS A 385 7.29 -13.88 0.52
C LYS A 385 8.58 -14.34 -0.12
N ALA A 386 8.64 -14.34 -1.45
CA ALA A 386 9.91 -14.46 -2.14
C ALA A 386 10.83 -13.32 -1.69
N ARG A 387 12.11 -13.62 -1.48
CA ARG A 387 13.09 -12.68 -0.96
C ARG A 387 14.37 -12.74 -1.79
N SER A 388 14.84 -11.58 -2.23
CA SER A 388 16.07 -11.42 -2.98
C SER A 388 16.99 -10.43 -2.28
N ASP A 389 18.01 -10.98 -1.63
CA ASP A 389 19.00 -10.24 -0.86
C ASP A 389 20.16 -9.79 -1.76
N PHE A 390 20.53 -8.52 -1.66
CA PHE A 390 21.66 -7.94 -2.36
C PHE A 390 22.68 -7.35 -1.39
N PRO A 391 23.98 -7.43 -1.69
CA PRO A 391 25.02 -6.84 -0.86
C PRO A 391 24.99 -5.30 -0.95
N LEU A 392 25.67 -4.65 0.00
CA LEU A 392 26.02 -3.23 -0.13
C LEU A 392 26.97 -3.05 -1.32
N GLY A 393 26.77 -1.99 -2.11
CA GLY A 393 27.50 -1.73 -3.36
C GLY A 393 26.84 -2.34 -4.59
N GLY A 394 25.80 -3.16 -4.44
CA GLY A 394 25.01 -3.75 -5.53
C GLY A 394 23.70 -3.01 -5.80
N GLU A 395 23.68 -1.70 -5.63
CA GLU A 395 22.44 -0.90 -5.73
C GLU A 395 21.84 -0.94 -7.14
N GLU A 396 22.67 -0.85 -8.18
CA GLU A 396 22.21 -0.89 -9.57
C GLU A 396 21.62 -2.25 -9.93
N ASP A 397 22.33 -3.34 -9.60
CA ASP A 397 21.87 -4.72 -9.86
C ASP A 397 20.54 -5.00 -9.13
N ARG A 398 20.43 -4.52 -7.90
CA ARG A 398 19.21 -4.62 -7.07
C ARG A 398 18.03 -3.91 -7.69
N CYS A 399 18.20 -2.66 -8.11
CA CYS A 399 17.13 -1.87 -8.76
C CYS A 399 16.73 -2.48 -10.10
N ARG A 400 17.72 -2.88 -10.90
CA ARG A 400 17.50 -3.56 -12.18
C ARG A 400 16.73 -4.86 -11.99
N TYR A 401 17.17 -5.70 -11.07
CA TYR A 401 16.49 -6.96 -10.75
C TYR A 401 15.03 -6.72 -10.35
N ALA A 402 14.78 -5.79 -9.44
CA ALA A 402 13.43 -5.47 -8.98
C ALA A 402 12.51 -4.99 -10.13
N LEU A 403 13.03 -4.15 -11.03
CA LEU A 403 12.31 -3.68 -12.23
C LEU A 403 12.02 -4.84 -13.19
N GLU A 404 13.00 -5.72 -13.44
CA GLU A 404 12.83 -6.86 -14.34
C GLU A 404 11.83 -7.90 -13.79
N GLN A 405 11.80 -8.12 -12.46
CA GLN A 405 10.78 -8.97 -11.85
C GLN A 405 9.39 -8.34 -11.97
N ALA A 406 9.26 -7.05 -11.72
CA ALA A 406 8.01 -6.33 -11.98
C ALA A 406 7.63 -6.39 -13.47
N GLY A 407 8.59 -6.31 -14.39
CA GLY A 407 8.39 -6.49 -15.84
C GLY A 407 7.74 -7.82 -16.21
N LYS A 408 7.91 -8.86 -15.39
CA LYS A 408 7.25 -10.17 -15.57
C LYS A 408 5.79 -10.18 -15.07
N GLY A 409 5.31 -9.07 -14.52
CA GLY A 409 3.95 -8.94 -13.99
C GLY A 409 3.84 -9.15 -12.48
N LEU A 410 4.97 -9.26 -11.76
CA LEU A 410 4.98 -9.42 -10.31
C LEU A 410 4.75 -8.08 -9.60
N ASN A 411 4.20 -8.16 -8.40
CA ASN A 411 4.15 -7.06 -7.46
C ASN A 411 5.39 -7.13 -6.56
N VAL A 412 6.34 -6.22 -6.76
CA VAL A 412 7.66 -6.23 -6.12
C VAL A 412 7.81 -5.04 -5.19
N ALA A 413 8.32 -5.25 -3.97
CA ALA A 413 8.72 -4.17 -3.07
C ALA A 413 10.25 -4.06 -3.00
N LEU A 414 10.77 -2.90 -3.43
CA LEU A 414 12.17 -2.54 -3.26
C LEU A 414 12.33 -1.80 -1.93
N VAL A 415 12.99 -2.46 -0.97
CA VAL A 415 13.03 -2.03 0.43
C VAL A 415 14.28 -1.19 0.72
N CYS A 416 14.06 0.04 1.19
CA CYS A 416 15.09 1.00 1.58
C CYS A 416 15.00 1.32 3.07
N SER A 417 16.12 1.47 3.75
CA SER A 417 16.17 2.05 5.10
C SER A 417 15.91 3.56 5.03
N GLY A 418 15.28 4.11 6.05
CA GLY A 418 14.93 5.52 6.09
C GLY A 418 13.85 5.87 5.07
N ASP A 419 14.09 6.91 4.29
CA ASP A 419 13.27 7.36 3.16
C ASP A 419 13.86 6.87 1.84
N ALA A 420 13.03 6.34 0.95
CA ALA A 420 13.48 5.77 -0.33
C ALA A 420 14.03 6.82 -1.31
N GLY A 421 13.65 8.09 -1.16
CA GLY A 421 14.07 9.21 -2.00
C GLY A 421 15.29 9.99 -1.46
N ILE A 422 15.73 9.73 -0.21
CA ILE A 422 16.84 10.47 0.42
C ILE A 422 18.10 9.61 0.46
N TYR A 423 19.01 9.83 -0.50
CA TYR A 423 20.25 9.05 -0.67
C TYR A 423 20.01 7.53 -0.70
N ALA A 424 18.89 7.12 -1.29
CA ALA A 424 18.47 5.74 -1.43
C ALA A 424 18.13 5.42 -2.89
N MET A 425 17.37 4.35 -3.17
CA MET A 425 17.29 3.75 -4.49
C MET A 425 16.22 4.36 -5.42
N ALA A 426 15.33 5.24 -4.93
CA ALA A 426 14.24 5.75 -5.77
C ALA A 426 14.75 6.49 -7.03
N ALA A 427 15.76 7.35 -6.90
CA ALA A 427 16.36 8.04 -8.05
C ALA A 427 16.94 7.07 -9.07
N LEU A 428 17.66 6.04 -8.61
CA LEU A 428 18.29 5.03 -9.47
C LEU A 428 17.26 4.19 -10.25
N VAL A 429 16.11 3.91 -9.66
CA VAL A 429 15.00 3.23 -10.37
C VAL A 429 14.59 4.05 -11.58
N PHE A 430 14.35 5.35 -11.42
CA PHE A 430 13.97 6.23 -12.53
C PHE A 430 15.11 6.40 -13.54
N GLU A 431 16.36 6.52 -13.10
CA GLU A 431 17.52 6.56 -13.99
C GLU A 431 17.61 5.33 -14.90
N LEU A 432 17.40 4.13 -14.35
CA LEU A 432 17.43 2.88 -15.12
C LEU A 432 16.29 2.79 -16.14
N MET A 433 15.11 3.30 -15.79
CA MET A 433 13.96 3.35 -16.71
C MET A 433 14.15 4.38 -17.83
N ASP A 434 14.77 5.52 -17.52
CA ASP A 434 15.01 6.61 -18.47
C ASP A 434 16.08 6.24 -19.50
N ARG A 435 17.15 5.56 -19.09
CA ARG A 435 18.25 5.14 -20.00
C ARG A 435 17.78 4.25 -21.15
N GLY A 436 16.81 3.39 -20.95
CA GLY A 436 16.40 2.38 -21.91
C GLY A 436 17.42 1.21 -22.06
N PRO A 437 17.07 0.16 -22.81
CA PRO A 437 17.90 -1.04 -22.91
C PRO A 437 19.27 -0.80 -23.56
N GLU A 438 19.32 0.02 -24.60
CA GLU A 438 20.54 0.31 -25.36
C GLU A 438 21.60 1.07 -24.55
N ALA A 439 21.18 1.84 -23.56
CA ALA A 439 22.04 2.61 -22.66
C ALA A 439 22.24 1.91 -21.30
N MET A 440 22.24 0.58 -21.28
CA MET A 440 22.33 -0.23 -20.07
C MET A 440 21.21 0.07 -19.05
N GLY A 441 20.04 0.46 -19.54
CA GLY A 441 18.81 0.56 -18.76
C GLY A 441 18.16 -0.80 -18.49
N VAL A 442 16.87 -0.83 -18.37
CA VAL A 442 16.07 -2.05 -18.18
C VAL A 442 15.30 -2.42 -19.44
N SER A 443 14.76 -3.63 -19.49
CA SER A 443 13.97 -4.12 -20.63
C SER A 443 12.73 -3.24 -20.86
N ASP A 444 12.22 -3.30 -22.07
CA ASP A 444 10.98 -2.60 -22.42
C ASP A 444 9.78 -3.02 -21.56
N ALA A 445 9.71 -4.28 -21.15
CA ALA A 445 8.68 -4.76 -20.23
C ALA A 445 8.80 -4.10 -18.85
N ALA A 446 10.03 -3.99 -18.31
CA ALA A 446 10.31 -3.33 -17.06
C ALA A 446 10.04 -1.81 -17.10
N ARG A 447 10.23 -1.17 -18.25
CA ARG A 447 9.90 0.26 -18.44
C ARG A 447 8.40 0.57 -18.42
N ARG A 448 7.53 -0.44 -18.61
CA ARG A 448 6.07 -0.28 -18.63
C ARG A 448 5.38 -0.64 -17.33
N VAL A 449 6.14 -1.00 -16.28
CA VAL A 449 5.58 -1.33 -14.97
C VAL A 449 4.98 -0.08 -14.31
N GLU A 450 4.13 -0.29 -13.32
CA GLU A 450 3.74 0.76 -12.40
C GLU A 450 4.86 0.96 -11.37
N VAL A 451 5.36 2.17 -11.20
CA VAL A 451 6.31 2.52 -10.14
C VAL A 451 5.64 3.44 -9.15
N VAL A 452 5.62 3.06 -7.89
CA VAL A 452 5.13 3.89 -6.79
C VAL A 452 6.23 4.04 -5.74
N CYS A 453 6.37 5.25 -5.21
CA CYS A 453 7.30 5.53 -4.12
C CYS A 453 6.50 5.88 -2.87
N SER A 454 6.86 5.27 -1.75
CA SER A 454 6.28 5.62 -0.45
C SER A 454 7.37 6.12 0.49
N PRO A 455 7.16 7.29 1.14
CA PRO A 455 8.14 7.88 2.02
C PRO A 455 8.31 7.09 3.31
N GLY A 456 9.48 7.24 3.93
CA GLY A 456 9.78 6.73 5.25
C GLY A 456 10.35 7.82 6.16
N VAL A 457 10.34 7.58 7.46
CA VAL A 457 11.05 8.46 8.39
C VAL A 457 12.55 8.36 8.09
N SER A 458 13.15 9.46 7.61
CA SER A 458 14.59 9.48 7.30
C SER A 458 15.45 9.46 8.56
N ALA A 459 16.71 9.05 8.43
CA ALA A 459 17.65 9.11 9.56
C ALA A 459 17.80 10.53 10.13
N LEU A 460 17.74 11.56 9.27
CA LEU A 460 17.72 12.97 9.69
C LEU A 460 16.55 13.28 10.64
N GLN A 461 15.33 12.89 10.24
CA GLN A 461 14.12 13.12 11.04
C GLN A 461 14.16 12.31 12.34
N GLY A 462 14.60 11.05 12.25
CA GLY A 462 14.78 10.19 13.42
C GLY A 462 15.79 10.80 14.43
N ALA A 463 16.94 11.25 13.95
CA ALA A 463 17.95 11.93 14.77
C ALA A 463 17.39 13.22 15.39
N ALA A 464 16.74 14.06 14.61
CA ALA A 464 16.16 15.31 15.08
C ALA A 464 15.11 15.08 16.18
N ALA A 465 14.28 14.05 16.04
CA ALA A 465 13.27 13.70 17.06
C ALA A 465 13.91 13.21 18.38
N ARG A 466 15.05 12.52 18.31
CA ARG A 466 15.81 12.12 19.50
C ARG A 466 16.54 13.29 20.14
N ALA A 467 17.04 14.21 19.32
CA ALA A 467 17.76 15.39 19.81
C ALA A 467 16.86 16.40 20.54
N GLY A 468 15.67 16.61 20.04
CA GLY A 468 14.74 17.68 20.44
C GLY A 468 14.16 18.38 19.22
N ALA A 469 14.67 19.59 18.88
CA ALA A 469 14.21 20.36 17.73
C ALA A 469 15.38 21.08 16.99
N PRO A 470 16.42 20.38 16.54
CA PRO A 470 17.56 21.01 15.87
C PRO A 470 17.19 21.60 14.50
N LEU A 471 16.17 21.05 13.82
CA LEU A 471 15.68 21.47 12.50
C LEU A 471 14.65 22.62 12.59
N GLY A 472 14.65 23.38 13.67
CA GLY A 472 13.72 24.49 13.87
C GLY A 472 13.96 25.70 12.95
N HIS A 473 15.06 25.72 12.22
CA HIS A 473 15.46 26.72 11.23
C HIS A 473 15.90 26.05 9.93
N ASP A 474 16.52 26.79 9.00
CA ASP A 474 16.98 26.27 7.71
C ASP A 474 17.99 25.14 7.91
N PHE A 475 17.82 24.07 7.16
CA PHE A 475 18.68 22.90 7.23
C PHE A 475 18.92 22.29 5.87
N CYS A 476 19.99 21.52 5.75
CA CYS A 476 20.29 20.71 4.56
C CYS A 476 20.82 19.34 4.92
N ALA A 477 20.70 18.40 3.99
CA ALA A 477 21.33 17.08 4.04
C ALA A 477 22.48 17.03 3.03
N ILE A 478 23.63 16.53 3.46
CA ILE A 478 24.82 16.37 2.61
C ILE A 478 25.37 14.95 2.78
N SER A 479 25.47 14.21 1.68
CA SER A 479 26.19 12.92 1.69
C SER A 479 27.69 13.16 1.54
N LEU A 480 28.46 12.60 2.46
CA LEU A 480 29.94 12.61 2.38
C LEU A 480 30.48 11.41 1.60
N SER A 481 29.67 10.79 0.75
CA SER A 481 30.12 9.71 -0.13
C SER A 481 30.63 10.27 -1.46
N ASP A 482 31.93 10.13 -1.70
CA ASP A 482 32.59 10.47 -2.96
C ASP A 482 32.66 9.29 -3.95
N LEU A 483 31.82 8.28 -3.76
CA LEU A 483 31.78 7.12 -4.65
C LEU A 483 31.18 7.46 -6.02
N LEU A 484 30.09 8.20 -6.03
CA LEU A 484 29.35 8.61 -7.25
C LEU A 484 29.35 10.13 -7.45
N THR A 485 29.66 10.91 -6.42
CA THR A 485 29.71 12.37 -6.47
C THR A 485 31.17 12.81 -6.37
N PRO A 486 31.68 13.61 -7.31
CA PRO A 486 33.02 14.15 -7.23
C PRO A 486 33.26 14.87 -5.90
N ARG A 487 34.41 14.60 -5.29
CA ARG A 487 34.77 15.19 -3.99
C ARG A 487 34.68 16.73 -3.99
N GLU A 488 35.07 17.34 -5.09
CA GLU A 488 35.03 18.80 -5.28
C GLU A 488 33.61 19.37 -5.16
N ASP A 489 32.63 18.64 -5.70
CA ASP A 489 31.21 19.03 -5.60
C ASP A 489 30.68 18.92 -4.17
N ILE A 490 31.12 17.90 -3.43
CA ILE A 490 30.79 17.75 -2.00
C ILE A 490 31.35 18.93 -1.22
N LEU A 491 32.64 19.27 -1.42
CA LEU A 491 33.30 20.39 -0.75
C LEU A 491 32.67 21.75 -1.11
N LYS A 492 32.28 21.94 -2.37
CA LYS A 492 31.56 23.15 -2.81
C LYS A 492 30.24 23.32 -2.07
N ARG A 493 29.43 22.24 -2.00
CA ARG A 493 28.14 22.25 -1.27
C ARG A 493 28.34 22.48 0.23
N LEU A 494 29.38 21.89 0.80
CA LEU A 494 29.73 22.02 2.21
C LEU A 494 30.09 23.47 2.57
N LYS A 495 30.94 24.12 1.75
CA LYS A 495 31.30 25.54 1.91
C LYS A 495 30.07 26.44 1.86
N ALA A 496 29.23 26.27 0.84
CA ALA A 496 27.99 27.03 0.71
C ALA A 496 27.04 26.85 1.91
N ALA A 497 26.87 25.62 2.41
CA ALA A 497 26.07 25.34 3.59
C ALA A 497 26.69 25.89 4.89
N SER A 498 28.01 25.96 4.95
CA SER A 498 28.76 26.57 6.07
C SER A 498 28.55 28.09 6.11
N GLU A 499 28.74 28.76 4.97
CA GLU A 499 28.54 30.21 4.80
C GLU A 499 27.09 30.62 5.03
N GLY A 500 26.13 29.79 4.57
CA GLY A 500 24.68 30.01 4.79
C GLY A 500 24.19 29.69 6.20
N ASP A 501 25.04 29.19 7.08
CA ASP A 501 24.77 28.83 8.47
C ASP A 501 23.60 27.83 8.65
N PHE A 502 23.45 26.86 7.72
CA PHE A 502 22.43 25.82 7.79
C PHE A 502 22.72 24.82 8.92
N VAL A 503 21.69 24.26 9.56
CA VAL A 503 21.82 23.00 10.27
C VAL A 503 22.08 21.89 9.25
N ILE A 504 23.14 21.08 9.46
CA ILE A 504 23.59 20.11 8.45
C ILE A 504 23.45 18.68 8.97
N ALA A 505 22.79 17.81 8.22
CA ALA A 505 22.80 16.37 8.45
C ALA A 505 23.76 15.69 7.46
N PHE A 506 24.83 15.11 7.96
CA PHE A 506 25.73 14.31 7.16
C PHE A 506 25.28 12.87 7.07
N TYR A 507 25.00 12.43 5.85
CA TYR A 507 24.77 11.05 5.46
C TYR A 507 26.07 10.41 4.97
N ASN A 508 26.18 9.11 5.15
CA ASN A 508 27.39 8.35 4.77
C ASN A 508 28.67 9.03 5.25
N PRO A 509 28.74 9.44 6.54
CA PRO A 509 29.80 10.31 7.04
C PRO A 509 31.18 9.65 6.94
N VAL A 510 31.25 8.33 7.06
CA VAL A 510 32.46 7.52 6.92
C VAL A 510 32.15 6.19 6.25
N SER A 511 33.18 5.54 5.69
CA SER A 511 33.19 4.13 5.32
C SER A 511 34.53 3.50 5.71
N LEU A 512 34.69 2.19 5.52
CA LEU A 512 35.95 1.51 5.77
C LEU A 512 37.16 2.14 5.03
N ARG A 513 36.93 2.72 3.85
CA ARG A 513 37.95 3.32 3.00
C ARG A 513 37.92 4.87 2.97
N ARG A 514 36.88 5.52 3.50
CA ARG A 514 36.64 6.96 3.41
C ARG A 514 36.40 7.53 4.80
N ARG A 515 37.45 8.11 5.40
CA ARG A 515 37.38 8.67 6.77
C ARG A 515 37.79 10.15 6.83
N THR A 516 38.32 10.73 5.75
CA THR A 516 38.91 12.08 5.76
C THR A 516 37.88 13.19 5.57
N LEU A 517 36.81 12.96 4.79
CA LEU A 517 35.81 13.99 4.45
C LEU A 517 35.07 14.56 5.67
N LEU A 518 34.80 13.75 6.68
CA LEU A 518 34.14 14.24 7.90
C LEU A 518 35.05 15.17 8.72
N ALA A 519 36.36 14.88 8.80
CA ALA A 519 37.31 15.76 9.43
C ALA A 519 37.43 17.09 8.68
N GLU A 520 37.55 17.02 7.34
CA GLU A 520 37.59 18.21 6.49
C GLU A 520 36.32 19.03 6.57
N ALA A 521 35.16 18.37 6.66
CA ALA A 521 33.87 19.01 6.90
C ALA A 521 33.87 19.78 8.22
N ARG A 522 34.34 19.18 9.32
CA ARG A 522 34.51 19.85 10.61
C ARG A 522 35.40 21.11 10.47
N ASP A 523 36.53 20.99 9.83
CA ASP A 523 37.51 22.06 9.72
C ASP A 523 36.97 23.23 8.86
N ILE A 524 36.19 22.96 7.82
CA ILE A 524 35.49 23.97 7.03
C ILE A 524 34.41 24.68 7.89
N LEU A 525 33.62 23.90 8.63
CA LEU A 525 32.55 24.47 9.47
C LEU A 525 33.12 25.36 10.59
N LEU A 526 34.26 25.02 11.17
CA LEU A 526 34.94 25.82 12.21
C LEU A 526 35.40 27.20 11.72
N GLN A 527 35.49 27.42 10.39
CA GLN A 527 35.80 28.74 9.84
C GLN A 527 34.62 29.72 9.92
N HIS A 528 33.39 29.22 10.07
CA HIS A 528 32.15 30.01 10.01
C HIS A 528 31.26 29.87 11.27
N ARG A 529 31.60 28.95 12.17
CA ARG A 529 30.78 28.63 13.35
C ARG A 529 31.61 28.58 14.63
N PRO A 530 31.01 28.88 15.78
CA PRO A 530 31.66 28.71 17.09
C PRO A 530 32.15 27.27 17.31
N ALA A 531 33.28 27.15 17.97
CA ALA A 531 33.89 25.85 18.30
C ALA A 531 33.00 24.96 19.19
N ASP A 532 32.11 25.59 19.98
CA ASP A 532 31.14 24.94 20.85
C ASP A 532 29.78 24.65 20.19
N THR A 533 29.64 24.92 18.88
CA THR A 533 28.44 24.54 18.12
C THR A 533 28.10 23.07 18.38
N PRO A 534 26.84 22.76 18.80
CA PRO A 534 26.49 21.40 19.17
C PRO A 534 26.43 20.47 17.96
N VAL A 535 26.98 19.28 18.13
CA VAL A 535 26.95 18.16 17.17
C VAL A 535 26.32 16.97 17.85
N MET A 536 25.40 16.31 17.16
CA MET A 536 24.79 15.05 17.57
C MET A 536 25.30 13.91 16.69
N LEU A 537 25.75 12.84 17.32
CA LEU A 537 26.04 11.56 16.68
C LEU A 537 24.93 10.58 17.03
N ALA A 538 24.11 10.23 16.06
CA ALA A 538 23.00 9.31 16.22
C ALA A 538 23.24 8.02 15.46
N SER A 539 23.51 6.95 16.18
CA SER A 539 23.87 5.65 15.62
C SER A 539 22.75 4.64 15.81
N SER A 540 22.54 3.76 14.83
CA SER A 540 21.59 2.64 14.86
C SER A 540 20.18 3.05 15.26
N LEU A 541 19.70 4.21 14.79
CA LEU A 541 18.40 4.78 15.13
C LEU A 541 17.24 3.77 14.95
N GLY A 542 16.38 3.67 15.97
CA GLY A 542 15.22 2.78 15.99
C GLY A 542 15.55 1.28 16.12
N ARG A 543 16.82 0.94 16.42
CA ARG A 543 17.31 -0.43 16.63
C ARG A 543 17.68 -0.67 18.09
N PRO A 544 17.84 -1.92 18.54
CA PRO A 544 18.24 -2.20 19.93
C PRO A 544 19.54 -1.52 20.35
N GLU A 545 20.47 -1.32 19.41
CA GLU A 545 21.78 -0.68 19.61
C GLU A 545 21.72 0.85 19.45
N GLU A 546 20.53 1.45 19.44
CA GLU A 546 20.37 2.90 19.31
C GLU A 546 21.12 3.62 20.40
N HIS A 547 22.01 4.53 20.02
CA HIS A 547 22.68 5.42 20.94
C HIS A 547 22.90 6.81 20.35
N VAL A 548 22.78 7.82 21.21
CA VAL A 548 22.91 9.23 20.87
C VAL A 548 24.00 9.84 21.73
N ARG A 549 24.92 10.55 21.09
CA ARG A 549 26.00 11.27 21.74
C ARG A 549 26.04 12.70 21.27
N TYR A 550 26.40 13.62 22.16
CA TYR A 550 26.60 15.03 21.83
C TYR A 550 28.06 15.41 21.96
N ARG A 551 28.53 16.29 21.08
CA ARG A 551 29.89 16.84 21.05
C ARG A 551 29.81 18.32 20.72
N ARG A 552 30.88 19.06 21.01
CA ARG A 552 31.13 20.35 20.39
C ARG A 552 31.71 20.13 19.01
N LEU A 553 31.52 21.05 18.08
CA LEU A 553 32.06 20.93 16.73
C LEU A 553 33.59 20.73 16.73
N ALA A 554 34.30 21.46 17.60
CA ALA A 554 35.76 21.30 17.75
C ALA A 554 36.17 19.90 18.19
N ASP A 555 35.33 19.19 18.94
CA ASP A 555 35.62 17.87 19.51
C ASP A 555 35.06 16.73 18.63
N LEU A 556 34.51 17.02 17.47
CA LEU A 556 34.01 15.99 16.55
C LEU A 556 35.15 15.10 16.09
N ASN A 557 35.14 13.85 16.56
CA ASN A 557 36.15 12.85 16.24
C ASN A 557 35.59 11.81 15.26
N VAL A 558 36.29 11.62 14.14
CA VAL A 558 35.90 10.67 13.08
C VAL A 558 35.89 9.22 13.58
N GLU A 559 36.75 8.88 14.57
CA GLU A 559 36.82 7.52 15.12
C GLU A 559 35.58 7.11 15.93
N GLU A 560 34.74 8.09 16.33
CA GLU A 560 33.48 7.83 17.01
C GLU A 560 32.30 7.57 16.05
N VAL A 561 32.54 7.62 14.74
CA VAL A 561 31.48 7.58 13.71
C VAL A 561 31.66 6.33 12.85
N ASP A 562 30.57 5.63 12.61
CA ASP A 562 30.47 4.47 11.72
C ASP A 562 29.46 4.70 10.58
N MET A 563 29.26 3.66 9.76
CA MET A 563 28.33 3.73 8.62
C MET A 563 26.85 3.80 9.03
N LEU A 564 26.51 3.43 10.27
CA LEU A 564 25.14 3.45 10.80
C LEU A 564 24.85 4.75 11.57
N THR A 565 25.77 5.73 11.51
CA THR A 565 25.67 6.99 12.21
C THR A 565 25.25 8.11 11.25
N VAL A 566 24.23 8.87 11.64
CA VAL A 566 23.97 10.20 11.09
C VAL A 566 24.61 11.27 11.99
N VAL A 567 25.34 12.21 11.40
CA VAL A 567 25.99 13.31 12.12
C VAL A 567 25.18 14.57 11.86
N LEU A 568 24.58 15.12 12.91
CA LEU A 568 23.78 16.34 12.84
C LEU A 568 24.55 17.50 13.47
N VAL A 569 24.96 18.46 12.66
CA VAL A 569 25.70 19.65 13.10
C VAL A 569 24.77 20.85 13.16
N GLY A 570 24.72 21.52 14.31
CA GLY A 570 23.93 22.73 14.52
C GLY A 570 24.40 23.93 13.68
N SER A 571 23.55 24.95 13.52
CA SER A 571 23.95 26.28 13.08
C SER A 571 24.68 27.04 14.19
N SER A 572 25.19 28.24 13.93
CA SER A 572 25.79 29.13 14.94
C SER A 572 24.83 29.49 16.08
N HIS A 573 23.52 29.38 15.83
CA HIS A 573 22.46 29.65 16.80
C HIS A 573 21.94 28.42 17.54
N SER A 574 22.33 27.22 17.13
CA SER A 574 21.89 25.99 17.78
C SER A 574 22.41 25.86 19.19
N ARG A 575 21.65 25.27 20.07
CA ARG A 575 21.96 25.15 21.51
C ARG A 575 21.78 23.70 21.96
N LEU A 576 22.62 23.33 22.93
CA LEU A 576 22.46 22.12 23.72
C LEU A 576 22.06 22.52 25.13
N ALA A 577 20.80 22.32 25.49
CA ALA A 577 20.27 22.62 26.80
C ALA A 577 20.23 21.35 27.66
N MET A 578 20.66 21.48 28.94
CA MET A 578 20.49 20.43 29.93
C MET A 578 19.13 20.61 30.59
N LEU A 579 18.18 19.77 30.25
CA LEU A 579 16.81 19.78 30.81
C LEU A 579 16.62 18.58 31.74
N GLY A 580 15.48 18.53 32.46
CA GLY A 580 15.24 17.52 33.49
C GLY A 580 15.41 16.06 33.02
N GLU A 581 15.15 15.79 31.74
CA GLU A 581 15.28 14.47 31.13
C GLU A 581 16.62 14.24 30.38
N GLY A 582 17.57 15.19 30.52
CA GLY A 582 18.86 15.13 29.88
C GLY A 582 19.08 16.19 28.78
N PRO A 583 20.16 16.04 27.99
CA PRO A 583 20.51 17.02 26.97
C PRO A 583 19.47 17.07 25.82
N ARG A 584 19.12 18.29 25.41
CA ARG A 584 18.27 18.55 24.25
C ARG A 584 18.95 19.55 23.32
N MET A 585 19.09 19.15 22.05
CA MET A 585 19.60 20.03 21.01
C MET A 585 18.44 20.68 20.25
N TYR A 586 18.49 21.99 20.10
CA TYR A 586 17.49 22.73 19.34
C TYR A 586 18.08 23.96 18.67
N THR A 587 17.43 24.44 17.62
CA THR A 587 17.76 25.71 16.94
C THR A 587 16.63 26.69 17.15
N PRO A 588 16.89 27.83 17.86
CA PRO A 588 15.86 28.83 18.16
C PRO A 588 15.28 29.46 16.89
N ARG A 589 13.96 29.64 16.81
CA ARG A 589 13.26 30.35 15.73
C ARG A 589 13.19 31.86 15.94
N GLY A 590 13.94 32.41 16.90
CA GLY A 590 14.00 33.84 17.18
C GLY A 590 12.83 34.40 17.98
N TYR A 591 11.98 33.57 18.60
CA TYR A 591 10.90 34.06 19.45
C TYR A 591 11.39 34.92 20.64
N ALA A 592 12.60 34.69 21.17
CA ALA A 592 13.21 35.48 22.21
C ALA A 592 13.43 36.95 21.78
N ARG A 593 13.68 37.24 20.52
CA ARG A 593 13.80 38.60 19.98
C ARG A 593 12.49 39.40 20.06
N LYS A 594 11.34 38.70 20.13
CA LYS A 594 10.01 39.31 20.26
C LYS A 594 9.74 39.77 21.71
N ILE A 595 10.50 39.24 22.69
CA ILE A 595 10.32 39.62 24.12
C ILE A 595 10.88 41.02 24.38
N ASP A 596 11.92 41.44 23.62
CA ASP A 596 12.58 42.74 23.84
C ASP A 596 11.91 43.93 23.13
N GLY A 597 10.98 43.73 22.22
CA GLY A 597 10.45 44.84 21.41
C GLY A 597 8.95 44.95 21.20
N ASP A 598 8.18 43.88 21.01
CA ASP A 598 6.82 44.01 20.42
C ASP A 598 5.73 43.02 20.90
N LEU A 599 6.01 42.08 21.79
CA LEU A 599 4.99 41.17 22.33
C LEU A 599 4.00 41.82 23.30
N ARG A 600 4.25 43.03 23.72
CA ARG A 600 3.26 43.82 24.49
C ARG A 600 2.05 44.25 23.66
N ARG A 601 2.07 44.09 22.33
CA ARG A 601 1.00 44.52 21.41
C ARG A 601 0.17 43.40 20.79
N MET A 602 0.57 42.12 20.91
CA MET A 602 -0.24 41.01 20.41
C MET A 602 -0.79 40.18 21.55
N GLY A 603 -2.00 40.56 21.98
CA GLY A 603 -2.93 39.70 22.71
C GLY A 603 -2.43 39.17 24.06
N ASN A 604 -2.87 39.80 25.11
CA ASN A 604 -2.88 39.27 26.46
C ASN A 604 -3.54 37.90 26.51
N LEU A 605 -2.78 36.84 26.39
CA LEU A 605 -3.15 35.61 27.08
C LEU A 605 -2.77 35.87 28.55
N PRO A 606 -3.72 35.91 29.49
CA PRO A 606 -3.41 36.11 30.89
C PRO A 606 -2.48 34.99 31.33
N ILE A 607 -1.36 35.38 31.97
CA ILE A 607 -0.60 34.46 32.82
C ILE A 607 -1.55 34.10 33.95
N LEU A 608 -2.22 32.97 33.84
CA LEU A 608 -3.07 32.44 34.90
C LEU A 608 -2.14 32.01 36.03
N ASN A 609 -2.08 32.85 37.08
CA ASN A 609 -1.52 32.42 38.35
C ASN A 609 -2.32 31.22 38.86
N ASN A 610 -1.64 30.20 39.35
CA ASN A 610 -2.20 28.90 39.79
C ASN A 610 -3.35 28.99 40.85
N GLY A 611 -3.77 30.17 41.27
CA GLY A 611 -4.91 30.40 42.17
C GLY A 611 -6.24 30.76 41.47
N GLN A 612 -6.27 31.04 40.17
CA GLN A 612 -7.48 31.47 39.44
C GLN A 612 -8.08 30.44 38.50
N ILE A 613 -7.46 29.25 38.34
CA ILE A 613 -7.94 28.19 37.46
C ILE A 613 -9.23 27.53 37.94
N ALA A 614 -9.54 27.62 39.24
CA ALA A 614 -10.70 26.95 39.84
C ALA A 614 -12.04 27.72 39.74
N GLN A 615 -12.04 28.97 39.29
CA GLN A 615 -13.29 29.80 39.27
C GLN A 615 -13.76 30.23 37.87
N GLN A 616 -13.02 29.96 36.80
CA GLN A 616 -13.42 30.35 35.42
C GLN A 616 -13.88 29.23 34.51
N THR A 617 -13.82 27.97 34.96
CA THR A 617 -14.23 26.82 34.12
C THR A 617 -15.73 26.59 34.02
N ASP A 618 -16.54 27.11 34.94
CA ASP A 618 -18.01 26.87 34.92
C ASP A 618 -18.84 27.98 34.25
N GLY A 619 -18.25 29.17 34.01
CA GLY A 619 -18.99 30.31 33.44
C GLY A 619 -18.82 30.54 31.93
N GLN A 620 -17.76 30.06 31.31
CA GLN A 620 -17.47 30.36 29.89
C GLN A 620 -17.77 29.22 28.93
N ILE A 621 -17.98 28.00 29.40
CA ILE A 621 -18.39 26.86 28.57
C ILE A 621 -19.86 26.94 28.18
N ALA A 622 -20.68 27.66 28.91
CA ALA A 622 -22.12 27.85 28.65
C ALA A 622 -22.43 28.90 27.56
N GLN A 623 -21.52 29.84 27.27
CA GLN A 623 -21.78 30.91 26.28
C GLN A 623 -21.14 30.70 24.89
N GLN A 624 -20.30 29.67 24.71
CA GLN A 624 -19.70 29.37 23.39
C GLN A 624 -20.42 28.27 22.60
N LYS A 625 -21.53 27.70 23.11
CA LYS A 625 -22.30 26.67 22.40
C LYS A 625 -23.48 27.20 21.55
N GLU A 626 -23.75 28.50 21.53
CA GLU A 626 -24.88 29.06 20.76
C GLU A 626 -24.52 29.99 19.60
N GLY A 627 -23.30 30.04 19.18
CA GLY A 627 -22.94 30.87 18.03
C GLY A 627 -21.79 30.34 17.22
N GLN A 628 -22.05 29.49 16.26
CA GLN A 628 -21.43 29.39 14.94
C GLN A 628 -21.45 27.97 14.38
N ILE A 629 -22.59 27.63 13.79
CA ILE A 629 -22.60 26.71 12.64
C ILE A 629 -22.58 27.62 11.41
N ALA A 630 -21.42 27.83 10.82
CA ALA A 630 -21.27 28.34 9.48
C ALA A 630 -20.38 27.36 8.71
N HIS A 631 -20.99 26.69 7.74
CA HIS A 631 -20.26 25.91 6.73
C HIS A 631 -19.29 26.78 5.93
N PRO A 632 -18.13 26.28 5.55
CA PRO A 632 -17.47 26.70 4.34
C PRO A 632 -17.65 25.64 3.25
N THR A 633 -18.39 26.02 2.23
CA THR A 633 -18.29 25.45 0.88
C THR A 633 -16.98 25.90 0.25
N GLY A 634 -16.28 24.99 -0.42
CA GLY A 634 -15.47 25.33 -1.59
C GLY A 634 -13.98 24.99 -1.54
N VAL A 635 -13.63 23.98 -2.32
CA VAL A 635 -12.46 23.92 -3.24
C VAL A 635 -11.04 23.81 -2.64
N LEU A 636 -10.48 22.70 -2.68
CA LEU A 636 -9.41 22.10 -3.52
C LEU A 636 -9.07 20.69 -3.05
#